data_09cf2068aef18945af6e0181a949496f
#
_entry.id   09cf2068aef18945af6e0181a949496f
#
_cell.length_a   1.000
_cell.length_b   1.000
_cell.length_c   1.000
_cell.angle_alpha   90.00
_cell.angle_beta   90.00
_cell.angle_gamma   90.00
#
_symmetry.space_group_name_H-M   'P 1'
#
loop_
_entity.id
_entity.type
_entity.pdbx_description
1 polymer ?
#
loop_
_entity_poly.entity_id
_entity_poly.type
_entity_poly.pdbx_seq_one_letter_code
_entity_poly.pdbx_strand_id
1 'polypeptide(L)'
;SAGRATLDAARVDTASQLDHEVSTAHAGADEWQSLSPEDRAALLHAAGDALESHRADLIEVMMSEAGKTIDQADPEVSEAVDFAHYYAERSLDLWTMTGAVPVPRHVTLVTPPWNFPVAIPAGSTLAALAAGSAVILKPAAQSARCGAVLAEALWEAGIPRDALRLIKIDSKVLGEPLITDERIDQVILTGGYDTAERFLTMRPNLRLFAETSGKNSIIVTPSADVDLAVRDVVASAFGHAGQKCSAASLVIAVGSVATSRRFFTQLEDAVTSLVAGPAHKATTQMGPVIEPVHGKLERALATLEPGERWLVEPRDLDGTGTAWTPGLKTGVAPGSFFHQTECFGPVLGIMVAATLDEAMALQNAVDYGLTAGLHSLDKAEIERWLATVQAGNAYVNRGITGAIVRRQPFGGWKRSVVGCTYKAGGPHYLQALTDWEARASDAAAEGAPGDRLEAFLECAEAPKWVRNAAAADAHAWKTTFGTATDRTGLASEANALRYAPADTDIRWDGVASVDSLVRVCAARVRAGGAGVVSTPVPLPAELAEALAAQGVGVRVEPWDACVSRAAARLGGRVRLVTGRDSEAFGTAQAAVFTQPVTGNPELELLPFVHEQALSVTTHRFGTPFDVAREVVAAL
;
A
#
# COMPACT_ATOMS: atom_id res chain seq x y z
N SER A 1 5.14 -26.86 17.98
CA SER A 1 4.32 -26.22 19.03
C SER A 1 4.71 -24.75 19.29
N ALA A 2 5.51 -24.18 18.42
CA ALA A 2 5.99 -22.79 18.52
C ALA A 2 4.82 -21.78 18.69
N GLY A 3 5.02 -20.76 19.53
CA GLY A 3 4.06 -19.69 19.77
C GLY A 3 2.80 -20.04 20.57
N ARG A 4 2.55 -21.32 20.92
CA ARG A 4 1.29 -21.73 21.54
C ARG A 4 1.13 -21.19 22.96
N ALA A 5 2.16 -21.32 23.79
CA ALA A 5 2.13 -20.82 25.18
C ALA A 5 1.99 -19.30 25.22
N THR A 6 2.70 -18.60 24.34
CA THR A 6 2.63 -17.14 24.20
C THR A 6 1.25 -16.69 23.74
N LEU A 7 0.65 -17.39 22.78
CA LEU A 7 -0.70 -17.08 22.32
C LEU A 7 -1.76 -17.30 23.39
N ASP A 8 -1.61 -18.36 24.20
CA ASP A 8 -2.53 -18.65 25.32
C ASP A 8 -2.40 -17.57 26.42
N ALA A 9 -1.17 -17.11 26.70
CA ALA A 9 -0.92 -16.02 27.65
C ALA A 9 -1.42 -14.65 27.14
N ALA A 10 -1.49 -14.44 25.83
CA ALA A 10 -1.97 -13.21 25.20
C ALA A 10 -3.50 -13.11 25.10
N ARG A 11 -4.23 -14.06 25.67
CA ARG A 11 -5.68 -14.12 25.62
C ARG A 11 -6.31 -13.05 26.49
N VAL A 12 -7.22 -12.28 25.89
CA VAL A 12 -7.98 -11.19 26.53
C VAL A 12 -9.47 -11.48 26.32
N ASP A 13 -10.16 -11.83 27.40
CA ASP A 13 -11.57 -12.26 27.38
C ASP A 13 -12.53 -11.22 27.97
N THR A 14 -12.02 -10.20 28.68
CA THR A 14 -12.83 -9.21 29.38
C THR A 14 -12.40 -7.78 29.06
N ALA A 15 -13.33 -6.83 29.21
CA ALA A 15 -13.04 -5.40 29.06
C ALA A 15 -11.95 -4.90 30.03
N SER A 16 -11.90 -5.43 31.26
CA SER A 16 -10.86 -5.08 32.24
C SER A 16 -9.47 -5.55 31.83
N GLN A 17 -9.37 -6.75 31.22
CA GLN A 17 -8.08 -7.22 30.66
C GLN A 17 -7.68 -6.37 29.45
N LEU A 18 -8.63 -6.00 28.59
CA LEU A 18 -8.36 -5.12 27.46
C LEU A 18 -7.86 -3.74 27.92
N ASP A 19 -8.52 -3.15 28.94
CA ASP A 19 -8.10 -1.90 29.55
C ASP A 19 -6.68 -1.98 30.11
N HIS A 20 -6.34 -3.10 30.76
CA HIS A 20 -4.98 -3.35 31.25
C HIS A 20 -3.94 -3.38 30.11
N GLU A 21 -4.22 -4.08 29.01
CA GLU A 21 -3.30 -4.17 27.88
C GLU A 21 -3.07 -2.82 27.21
N VAL A 22 -4.16 -2.03 27.03
CA VAL A 22 -4.07 -0.68 26.45
C VAL A 22 -3.31 0.27 27.38
N SER A 23 -3.59 0.23 28.69
CA SER A 23 -2.88 1.04 29.69
C SER A 23 -1.39 0.70 29.75
N THR A 24 -1.06 -0.59 29.67
CA THR A 24 0.33 -1.04 29.68
C THR A 24 1.08 -0.56 28.44
N ALA A 25 0.48 -0.70 27.25
CA ALA A 25 1.08 -0.20 26.01
C ALA A 25 1.29 1.33 26.07
N HIS A 26 0.30 2.06 26.60
CA HIS A 26 0.39 3.52 26.73
C HIS A 26 1.53 3.95 27.67
N ALA A 27 1.69 3.29 28.81
CA ALA A 27 2.81 3.54 29.72
C ALA A 27 4.16 3.12 29.12
N GLY A 28 4.20 2.01 28.39
CA GLY A 28 5.40 1.53 27.71
C GLY A 28 5.88 2.43 26.58
N ALA A 29 4.99 3.26 26.03
CA ALA A 29 5.33 4.24 25.01
C ALA A 29 6.32 5.30 25.52
N ASP A 30 6.15 5.78 26.76
CA ASP A 30 7.04 6.79 27.34
C ASP A 30 8.48 6.26 27.46
N GLU A 31 8.63 5.02 27.90
CA GLU A 31 9.95 4.37 28.01
C GLU A 31 10.57 4.14 26.63
N TRP A 32 9.78 3.65 25.67
CA TRP A 32 10.24 3.45 24.28
C TRP A 32 10.68 4.75 23.61
N GLN A 33 9.94 5.85 23.82
CA GLN A 33 10.25 7.17 23.27
C GLN A 33 11.46 7.82 23.95
N SER A 34 11.78 7.43 25.19
CA SER A 34 12.95 7.94 25.92
C SER A 34 14.28 7.41 25.36
N LEU A 35 14.26 6.32 24.58
CA LEU A 35 15.44 5.80 23.90
C LEU A 35 15.87 6.78 22.79
N SER A 36 17.19 6.86 22.57
CA SER A 36 17.70 7.61 21.42
C SER A 36 17.23 6.98 20.09
N PRO A 37 17.15 7.75 18.99
CA PRO A 37 16.87 7.18 17.68
C PRO A 37 17.83 6.03 17.32
N GLU A 38 19.10 6.17 17.66
CA GLU A 38 20.15 5.20 17.40
C GLU A 38 19.94 3.90 18.20
N ASP A 39 19.56 4.01 19.49
CA ASP A 39 19.28 2.83 20.34
C ASP A 39 18.04 2.08 19.82
N ARG A 40 16.98 2.80 19.43
CA ARG A 40 15.81 2.18 18.77
C ARG A 40 16.19 1.48 17.47
N ALA A 41 16.98 2.13 16.62
CA ALA A 41 17.46 1.53 15.37
C ALA A 41 18.27 0.26 15.61
N ALA A 42 19.14 0.25 16.63
CA ALA A 42 19.91 -0.93 17.01
C ALA A 42 19.03 -2.11 17.45
N LEU A 43 17.95 -1.84 18.23
CA LEU A 43 16.97 -2.87 18.61
C LEU A 43 16.19 -3.41 17.40
N LEU A 44 15.87 -2.55 16.42
CA LEU A 44 15.21 -2.98 15.18
C LEU A 44 16.14 -3.85 14.30
N HIS A 45 17.43 -3.54 14.24
CA HIS A 45 18.41 -4.43 13.59
C HIS A 45 18.50 -5.77 14.29
N ALA A 46 18.57 -5.78 15.63
CA ALA A 46 18.57 -7.02 16.41
C ALA A 46 17.26 -7.83 16.20
N ALA A 47 16.13 -7.16 16.00
CA ALA A 47 14.87 -7.81 15.62
C ALA A 47 14.97 -8.54 14.28
N GLY A 48 15.67 -7.98 13.30
CA GLY A 48 15.94 -8.66 12.03
C GLY A 48 16.76 -9.93 12.21
N ASP A 49 17.81 -9.89 13.02
CA ASP A 49 18.65 -11.04 13.34
C ASP A 49 17.86 -12.13 14.11
N ALA A 50 16.99 -11.73 15.03
CA ALA A 50 16.11 -12.65 15.77
C ALA A 50 15.07 -13.31 14.84
N LEU A 51 14.46 -12.57 13.92
CA LEU A 51 13.53 -13.11 12.93
C LEU A 51 14.22 -14.17 12.05
N GLU A 52 15.46 -13.92 11.61
CA GLU A 52 16.24 -14.89 10.87
C GLU A 52 16.53 -16.15 11.71
N SER A 53 16.85 -15.98 12.99
CA SER A 53 17.12 -17.10 13.90
C SER A 53 15.88 -17.97 14.12
N HIS A 54 14.67 -17.38 14.08
CA HIS A 54 13.39 -18.06 14.20
C HIS A 54 12.80 -18.54 12.87
N ARG A 55 13.55 -18.48 11.75
CA ARG A 55 13.07 -18.83 10.39
C ARG A 55 12.32 -20.15 10.33
N ALA A 56 12.87 -21.21 10.94
CA ALA A 56 12.25 -22.54 10.91
C ALA A 56 10.89 -22.58 11.63
N ASP A 57 10.79 -21.94 12.79
CA ASP A 57 9.55 -21.86 13.56
C ASP A 57 8.49 -21.01 12.84
N LEU A 58 8.91 -19.89 12.25
CA LEU A 58 8.04 -19.02 11.45
C LEU A 58 7.50 -19.75 10.21
N ILE A 59 8.34 -20.50 9.50
CA ILE A 59 7.90 -21.34 8.37
C ILE A 59 6.91 -22.41 8.84
N GLU A 60 7.21 -23.11 9.95
CA GLU A 60 6.30 -24.15 10.51
C GLU A 60 4.91 -23.60 10.79
N VAL A 61 4.82 -22.45 11.50
CA VAL A 61 3.51 -21.88 11.84
C VAL A 61 2.77 -21.36 10.63
N MET A 62 3.44 -20.80 9.63
CA MET A 62 2.82 -20.39 8.36
C MET A 62 2.27 -21.57 7.57
N MET A 63 3.02 -22.66 7.49
CA MET A 63 2.56 -23.88 6.82
C MET A 63 1.35 -24.50 7.52
N SER A 64 1.36 -24.53 8.86
CA SER A 64 0.33 -25.19 9.66
C SER A 64 -0.95 -24.36 9.83
N GLU A 65 -0.87 -23.05 9.92
CA GLU A 65 -2.04 -22.17 10.12
C GLU A 65 -2.58 -21.59 8.82
N ALA A 66 -1.70 -21.12 7.92
CA ALA A 66 -2.09 -20.45 6.70
C ALA A 66 -2.04 -21.35 5.44
N GLY A 67 -1.62 -22.60 5.57
CA GLY A 67 -1.53 -23.51 4.43
C GLY A 67 -0.51 -23.10 3.36
N LYS A 68 0.50 -22.28 3.73
CA LYS A 68 1.54 -21.84 2.81
C LYS A 68 2.51 -22.97 2.50
N THR A 69 2.83 -23.17 1.22
CA THR A 69 3.96 -24.05 0.85
C THR A 69 5.28 -23.43 1.27
N ILE A 70 6.34 -24.22 1.35
CA ILE A 70 7.66 -23.70 1.75
C ILE A 70 8.15 -22.60 0.81
N ASP A 71 7.90 -22.72 -0.49
CA ASP A 71 8.27 -21.70 -1.50
C ASP A 71 7.53 -20.37 -1.31
N GLN A 72 6.43 -20.36 -0.56
CA GLN A 72 5.67 -19.16 -0.22
C GLN A 72 6.01 -18.66 1.20
N ALA A 73 6.42 -19.53 2.11
CA ALA A 73 6.70 -19.20 3.50
C ALA A 73 8.13 -18.69 3.69
N ASP A 74 9.13 -19.30 3.08
CA ASP A 74 10.54 -18.92 3.26
C ASP A 74 10.85 -17.47 2.78
N PRO A 75 10.40 -17.03 1.57
CA PRO A 75 10.59 -15.64 1.17
C PRO A 75 9.90 -14.63 2.09
N GLU A 76 8.80 -15.02 2.74
CA GLU A 76 8.07 -14.14 3.66
C GLU A 76 8.87 -13.84 4.93
N VAL A 77 9.65 -14.80 5.44
CA VAL A 77 10.57 -14.54 6.56
C VAL A 77 11.66 -13.56 6.14
N SER A 78 12.22 -13.74 4.95
CA SER A 78 13.22 -12.80 4.41
C SER A 78 12.67 -11.37 4.27
N GLU A 79 11.42 -11.23 3.84
CA GLU A 79 10.74 -9.93 3.77
C GLU A 79 10.58 -9.29 5.17
N ALA A 80 10.24 -10.09 6.19
CA ALA A 80 10.16 -9.60 7.57
C ALA A 80 11.53 -9.10 8.09
N VAL A 81 12.60 -9.82 7.79
CA VAL A 81 13.99 -9.42 8.10
C VAL A 81 14.35 -8.12 7.37
N ASP A 82 14.04 -8.02 6.09
CA ASP A 82 14.27 -6.82 5.28
C ASP A 82 13.53 -5.59 5.86
N PHE A 83 12.28 -5.74 6.31
CA PHE A 83 11.54 -4.68 6.97
C PHE A 83 12.24 -4.19 8.24
N ALA A 84 12.76 -5.11 9.08
CA ALA A 84 13.44 -4.74 10.30
C ALA A 84 14.67 -3.85 10.03
N HIS A 85 15.55 -4.28 9.16
CA HIS A 85 16.75 -3.53 8.81
C HIS A 85 16.42 -2.22 8.05
N TYR A 86 15.47 -2.25 7.15
CA TYR A 86 15.08 -1.08 6.37
C TYR A 86 14.47 0.02 7.26
N TYR A 87 13.55 -0.33 8.15
CA TYR A 87 12.94 0.65 9.04
C TYR A 87 13.88 1.12 10.15
N ALA A 88 14.85 0.31 10.58
CA ALA A 88 15.93 0.76 11.45
C ALA A 88 16.66 1.96 10.83
N GLU A 89 17.10 1.84 9.58
CA GLU A 89 17.77 2.93 8.85
C GLU A 89 16.83 4.12 8.60
N ARG A 90 15.58 3.86 8.16
CA ARG A 90 14.61 4.94 7.88
C ARG A 90 14.19 5.71 9.13
N SER A 91 14.23 5.09 10.31
CA SER A 91 13.89 5.79 11.56
C SER A 91 14.86 6.94 11.86
N LEU A 92 16.12 6.80 11.50
CA LEU A 92 17.13 7.86 11.68
C LEU A 92 16.85 9.06 10.78
N ASP A 93 16.33 8.84 9.58
CA ASP A 93 16.02 9.92 8.62
C ASP A 93 14.95 10.88 9.16
N LEU A 94 13.99 10.39 9.98
CA LEU A 94 12.95 11.24 10.56
C LEU A 94 13.53 12.40 11.37
N TRP A 95 14.64 12.16 12.08
CA TRP A 95 15.28 13.15 12.97
C TRP A 95 16.22 14.10 12.24
N THR A 96 16.52 13.83 10.98
CA THR A 96 17.39 14.68 10.14
C THR A 96 16.60 15.58 9.20
N MET A 97 15.27 15.53 9.22
CA MET A 97 14.43 16.33 8.33
C MET A 97 14.55 17.82 8.62
N THR A 98 14.79 18.61 7.57
CA THR A 98 14.89 20.07 7.68
C THR A 98 13.51 20.71 7.72
N GLY A 99 13.27 21.68 8.59
CA GLY A 99 12.02 22.44 8.67
C GLY A 99 10.87 21.75 9.38
N ALA A 100 11.10 20.53 9.93
CA ALA A 100 10.13 19.81 10.73
C ALA A 100 10.82 18.93 11.79
N VAL A 101 10.13 18.65 12.89
CA VAL A 101 10.58 17.74 13.95
C VAL A 101 9.51 16.67 14.14
N PRO A 102 9.87 15.37 14.16
CA PRO A 102 8.92 14.31 14.40
C PRO A 102 8.43 14.29 15.86
N VAL A 103 7.14 14.06 16.05
CA VAL A 103 6.51 13.88 17.35
C VAL A 103 5.87 12.50 17.36
N PRO A 104 6.51 11.50 18.01
CA PRO A 104 5.99 10.15 18.04
C PRO A 104 4.60 10.06 18.67
N ARG A 105 3.75 9.18 18.14
CA ARG A 105 2.48 8.79 18.74
C ARG A 105 2.70 7.77 19.87
N HIS A 106 1.81 7.71 20.86
CA HIS A 106 2.00 6.77 21.97
C HIS A 106 1.69 5.34 21.55
N VAL A 107 0.47 5.06 21.06
CA VAL A 107 0.04 3.69 20.78
C VAL A 107 -0.46 3.52 19.36
N THR A 108 0.12 2.57 18.66
CA THR A 108 -0.35 2.09 17.36
C THR A 108 -0.94 0.68 17.50
N LEU A 109 -2.19 0.52 17.08
CA LEU A 109 -2.80 -0.81 16.96
C LEU A 109 -2.49 -1.37 15.57
N VAL A 110 -1.93 -2.58 15.51
CA VAL A 110 -1.64 -3.32 14.27
C VAL A 110 -2.62 -4.47 14.12
N THR A 111 -3.43 -4.43 13.05
CA THR A 111 -4.41 -5.46 12.70
C THR A 111 -4.08 -6.06 11.33
N PRO A 112 -3.13 -7.01 11.29
CA PRO A 112 -2.63 -7.59 10.06
C PRO A 112 -3.55 -8.71 9.53
N PRO A 113 -3.36 -9.12 8.25
CA PRO A 113 -4.13 -10.20 7.64
C PRO A 113 -3.55 -11.58 7.98
N TRP A 114 -4.29 -12.61 7.59
CA TRP A 114 -3.87 -14.00 7.75
C TRP A 114 -3.05 -14.56 6.56
N ASN A 115 -3.10 -13.92 5.39
CA ASN A 115 -2.50 -14.44 4.15
C ASN A 115 -0.99 -14.18 4.01
N PHE A 116 -0.49 -13.16 4.68
CA PHE A 116 0.93 -12.87 4.91
C PHE A 116 1.15 -12.70 6.41
N PRO A 117 1.10 -13.82 7.18
CA PRO A 117 0.96 -13.75 8.64
C PRO A 117 2.26 -13.45 9.39
N VAL A 118 3.37 -13.28 8.68
CA VAL A 118 4.68 -12.93 9.24
C VAL A 118 5.18 -11.61 8.69
N ALA A 119 5.34 -11.45 7.38
CA ALA A 119 5.93 -10.24 6.80
C ALA A 119 5.09 -8.99 7.05
N ILE A 120 3.77 -9.04 6.86
CA ILE A 120 2.91 -7.85 7.04
C ILE A 120 2.78 -7.48 8.52
N PRO A 121 2.52 -8.40 9.47
CA PRO A 121 2.58 -8.06 10.88
C PRO A 121 3.95 -7.50 11.31
N ALA A 122 5.05 -8.10 10.84
CA ALA A 122 6.39 -7.62 11.10
C ALA A 122 6.59 -6.20 10.56
N GLY A 123 6.29 -5.96 9.28
CA GLY A 123 6.46 -4.66 8.64
C GLY A 123 5.66 -3.56 9.33
N SER A 124 4.38 -3.82 9.65
CA SER A 124 3.53 -2.85 10.35
C SER A 124 3.99 -2.57 11.78
N THR A 125 4.36 -3.62 12.53
CA THR A 125 4.84 -3.50 13.91
C THR A 125 6.17 -2.75 13.97
N LEU A 126 7.13 -3.17 13.13
CA LEU A 126 8.47 -2.56 13.09
C LEU A 126 8.42 -1.11 12.60
N ALA A 127 7.54 -0.79 11.65
CA ALA A 127 7.34 0.60 11.21
C ALA A 127 6.80 1.50 12.33
N ALA A 128 5.81 1.02 13.09
CA ALA A 128 5.25 1.77 14.21
C ALA A 128 6.29 1.97 15.33
N LEU A 129 7.04 0.92 15.68
CA LEU A 129 8.16 1.01 16.63
C LEU A 129 9.25 1.97 16.14
N ALA A 130 9.61 1.91 14.86
CA ALA A 130 10.58 2.81 14.23
C ALA A 130 10.16 4.28 14.29
N ALA A 131 8.86 4.54 14.12
CA ALA A 131 8.28 5.89 14.28
C ALA A 131 8.15 6.35 15.74
N GLY A 132 8.50 5.48 16.72
CA GLY A 132 8.51 5.78 18.15
C GLY A 132 7.23 5.43 18.90
N SER A 133 6.26 4.73 18.28
CA SER A 133 5.05 4.26 18.96
C SER A 133 5.29 2.95 19.71
N ALA A 134 4.63 2.76 20.85
CA ALA A 134 4.33 1.41 21.34
C ALA A 134 3.28 0.75 20.46
N VAL A 135 3.26 -0.58 20.43
CA VAL A 135 2.41 -1.36 19.52
C VAL A 135 1.55 -2.36 20.29
N ILE A 136 0.27 -2.39 19.95
CA ILE A 136 -0.62 -3.51 20.26
C ILE A 136 -0.78 -4.33 18.98
N LEU A 137 -0.20 -5.52 18.94
CA LEU A 137 -0.32 -6.46 17.83
C LEU A 137 -1.51 -7.40 18.06
N LYS A 138 -2.52 -7.31 17.19
CA LYS A 138 -3.70 -8.20 17.17
C LYS A 138 -3.72 -9.03 15.89
N PRO A 139 -3.08 -10.20 15.84
CA PRO A 139 -3.08 -11.07 14.67
C PRO A 139 -4.49 -11.46 14.22
N ALA A 140 -4.63 -11.83 12.95
CA ALA A 140 -5.85 -12.48 12.47
C ALA A 140 -6.05 -13.83 13.18
N ALA A 141 -7.31 -14.19 13.45
CA ALA A 141 -7.63 -15.39 14.20
C ALA A 141 -7.12 -16.69 13.52
N GLN A 142 -7.11 -16.70 12.19
CA GLN A 142 -6.69 -17.83 11.37
C GLN A 142 -5.17 -18.09 11.43
N SER A 143 -4.36 -17.09 11.84
CA SER A 143 -2.90 -17.17 11.86
C SER A 143 -2.30 -16.58 13.14
N ALA A 144 -3.00 -16.77 14.25
CA ALA A 144 -2.64 -16.11 15.51
C ALA A 144 -1.31 -16.63 16.11
N ARG A 145 -0.93 -17.89 15.88
CA ARG A 145 0.37 -18.42 16.29
C ARG A 145 1.54 -17.80 15.53
N CYS A 146 1.33 -17.46 14.26
CA CYS A 146 2.34 -16.73 13.49
C CYS A 146 2.68 -15.39 14.18
N GLY A 147 1.66 -14.65 14.63
CA GLY A 147 1.85 -13.43 15.41
C GLY A 147 2.52 -13.65 16.77
N ALA A 148 2.27 -14.80 17.41
CA ALA A 148 2.91 -15.14 18.67
C ALA A 148 4.42 -15.44 18.51
N VAL A 149 4.81 -16.23 17.50
CA VAL A 149 6.22 -16.51 17.21
C VAL A 149 6.95 -15.25 16.77
N LEU A 150 6.29 -14.40 15.98
CA LEU A 150 6.81 -13.08 15.62
C LEU A 150 7.10 -12.24 16.88
N ALA A 151 6.14 -12.13 17.80
CA ALA A 151 6.31 -11.36 19.04
C ALA A 151 7.42 -11.94 19.92
N GLU A 152 7.54 -13.29 20.03
CA GLU A 152 8.63 -13.95 20.74
C GLU A 152 10.00 -13.52 20.20
N ALA A 153 10.18 -13.53 18.86
CA ALA A 153 11.44 -13.12 18.23
C ALA A 153 11.76 -11.63 18.51
N LEU A 154 10.77 -10.75 18.44
CA LEU A 154 10.95 -9.31 18.69
C LEU A 154 11.29 -9.04 20.18
N TRP A 155 10.68 -9.75 21.12
CA TRP A 155 11.01 -9.64 22.54
C TRP A 155 12.40 -10.20 22.85
N GLU A 156 12.81 -11.31 22.20
CA GLU A 156 14.16 -11.86 22.33
C GLU A 156 15.24 -10.89 21.84
N ALA A 157 14.93 -10.11 20.81
CA ALA A 157 15.80 -9.03 20.31
C ALA A 157 15.96 -7.85 21.29
N GLY A 158 15.17 -7.82 22.38
CA GLY A 158 15.26 -6.79 23.41
C GLY A 158 14.16 -5.72 23.30
N ILE A 159 13.19 -5.85 22.40
CA ILE A 159 12.03 -4.94 22.37
C ILE A 159 11.21 -5.16 23.65
N PRO A 160 10.96 -4.12 24.48
CA PRO A 160 10.25 -4.26 25.73
C PRO A 160 8.83 -4.79 25.53
N ARG A 161 8.39 -5.69 26.41
CA ARG A 161 7.04 -6.26 26.35
C ARG A 161 5.94 -5.20 26.52
N ASP A 162 6.24 -4.10 27.18
CA ASP A 162 5.29 -3.00 27.36
C ASP A 162 5.23 -2.08 26.14
N ALA A 163 6.32 -2.02 25.35
CA ALA A 163 6.34 -1.35 24.05
C ALA A 163 5.74 -2.21 22.93
N LEU A 164 5.69 -3.54 23.08
CA LEU A 164 5.05 -4.47 22.14
C LEU A 164 4.13 -5.44 22.90
N ARG A 165 2.83 -5.15 22.87
CA ARG A 165 1.79 -6.03 23.43
C ARG A 165 1.23 -6.93 22.34
N LEU A 166 1.17 -8.24 22.60
CA LEU A 166 0.44 -9.19 21.79
C LEU A 166 -0.91 -9.47 22.45
N ILE A 167 -2.01 -9.36 21.71
CA ILE A 167 -3.34 -9.67 22.22
C ILE A 167 -4.10 -10.63 21.29
N LYS A 168 -4.85 -11.55 21.90
CA LYS A 168 -5.81 -12.42 21.23
C LYS A 168 -7.19 -12.16 21.82
N ILE A 169 -8.10 -11.60 21.03
CA ILE A 169 -9.46 -11.25 21.47
C ILE A 169 -10.51 -11.94 20.59
N ASP A 170 -11.73 -12.08 21.12
CA ASP A 170 -12.89 -12.24 20.27
C ASP A 170 -13.30 -10.87 19.70
N SER A 171 -13.02 -10.66 18.41
CA SER A 171 -13.30 -9.39 17.73
C SER A 171 -14.80 -9.04 17.64
N LYS A 172 -15.69 -10.02 17.83
CA LYS A 172 -17.14 -9.76 17.90
C LYS A 172 -17.56 -9.10 19.22
N VAL A 173 -16.79 -9.34 20.27
CA VAL A 173 -17.08 -8.86 21.64
C VAL A 173 -16.22 -7.64 22.01
N LEU A 174 -14.91 -7.72 21.77
CA LEU A 174 -13.93 -6.72 22.19
C LEU A 174 -13.36 -5.89 21.03
N GLY A 175 -13.77 -6.15 19.79
CA GLY A 175 -13.26 -5.43 18.63
C GLY A 175 -13.67 -3.94 18.62
N GLU A 176 -14.93 -3.63 18.86
CA GLU A 176 -15.41 -2.25 18.92
C GLU A 176 -14.81 -1.49 20.11
N PRO A 177 -14.83 -2.01 21.37
CA PRO A 177 -14.12 -1.38 22.49
C PRO A 177 -12.65 -1.10 22.20
N LEU A 178 -11.93 -1.99 21.52
CA LEU A 178 -10.53 -1.79 21.15
C LEU A 178 -10.36 -0.64 20.14
N ILE A 179 -11.17 -0.61 19.08
CA ILE A 179 -11.07 0.42 18.03
C ILE A 179 -11.47 1.81 18.53
N THR A 180 -12.44 1.86 19.44
CA THR A 180 -12.97 3.14 19.97
C THR A 180 -12.19 3.67 21.18
N ASP A 181 -11.19 2.94 21.69
CA ASP A 181 -10.36 3.43 22.80
C ASP A 181 -9.49 4.60 22.34
N GLU A 182 -9.68 5.76 22.97
CA GLU A 182 -8.99 7.01 22.60
C GLU A 182 -7.48 7.00 22.89
N ARG A 183 -7.00 6.09 23.75
CA ARG A 183 -5.57 5.89 24.02
C ARG A 183 -4.84 5.24 22.85
N ILE A 184 -5.57 4.65 21.90
CA ILE A 184 -5.02 4.18 20.63
C ILE A 184 -5.02 5.35 19.65
N ASP A 185 -3.85 5.92 19.39
CA ASP A 185 -3.69 7.11 18.55
C ASP A 185 -3.93 6.82 17.08
N GLN A 186 -3.57 5.62 16.62
CA GLN A 186 -3.66 5.25 15.21
C GLN A 186 -3.75 3.73 15.02
N VAL A 187 -4.27 3.33 13.88
CA VAL A 187 -4.41 1.91 13.49
C VAL A 187 -3.75 1.67 12.14
N ILE A 188 -2.92 0.63 12.06
CA ILE A 188 -2.44 0.08 10.79
C ILE A 188 -3.24 -1.19 10.51
N LEU A 189 -4.03 -1.15 9.44
CA LEU A 189 -4.88 -2.26 8.99
C LEU A 189 -4.37 -2.79 7.65
N THR A 190 -4.21 -4.09 7.53
CA THR A 190 -4.16 -4.75 6.23
C THR A 190 -5.28 -5.79 6.15
N GLY A 191 -6.20 -5.62 5.19
CA GLY A 191 -7.40 -6.47 5.11
C GLY A 191 -8.38 -6.03 4.03
N GLY A 192 -9.66 -6.36 4.18
CA GLY A 192 -10.71 -5.93 3.23
C GLY A 192 -11.09 -4.46 3.40
N TYR A 193 -11.48 -3.82 2.29
CA TYR A 193 -11.98 -2.44 2.28
C TYR A 193 -13.17 -2.25 3.24
N ASP A 194 -14.09 -3.22 3.29
CA ASP A 194 -15.24 -3.19 4.20
C ASP A 194 -14.83 -3.15 5.70
N THR A 195 -13.65 -3.69 6.03
CA THR A 195 -13.12 -3.63 7.40
C THR A 195 -12.65 -2.22 7.73
N ALA A 196 -12.01 -1.53 6.79
CA ALA A 196 -11.61 -0.14 6.96
C ALA A 196 -12.83 0.78 7.12
N GLU A 197 -13.88 0.60 6.28
CA GLU A 197 -15.15 1.32 6.43
C GLU A 197 -15.80 1.09 7.78
N ARG A 198 -15.81 -0.15 8.25
CA ARG A 198 -16.37 -0.49 9.57
C ARG A 198 -15.59 0.19 10.71
N PHE A 199 -14.26 0.23 10.65
CA PHE A 199 -13.45 0.91 11.66
C PHE A 199 -13.75 2.42 11.71
N LEU A 200 -13.85 3.07 10.55
CA LEU A 200 -14.20 4.48 10.47
C LEU A 200 -15.68 4.78 10.82
N THR A 201 -16.57 3.78 10.69
CA THR A 201 -17.94 3.89 11.20
C THR A 201 -17.98 3.83 12.72
N MET A 202 -17.16 2.98 13.36
CA MET A 202 -17.05 2.88 14.82
C MET A 202 -16.40 4.12 15.43
N ARG A 203 -15.35 4.66 14.77
CA ARG A 203 -14.60 5.83 15.21
C ARG A 203 -14.27 6.73 14.02
N PRO A 204 -15.16 7.73 13.70
CA PRO A 204 -15.02 8.59 12.53
C PRO A 204 -13.72 9.41 12.48
N ASN A 205 -13.16 9.80 13.61
CA ASN A 205 -11.89 10.53 13.72
C ASN A 205 -10.66 9.61 13.87
N LEU A 206 -10.81 8.30 13.64
CA LEU A 206 -9.70 7.36 13.71
C LEU A 206 -8.62 7.69 12.67
N ARG A 207 -7.39 7.83 13.12
CA ARG A 207 -6.24 7.87 12.23
C ARG A 207 -5.95 6.46 11.72
N LEU A 208 -6.48 6.15 10.55
CA LEU A 208 -6.40 4.83 9.95
C LEU A 208 -5.44 4.85 8.77
N PHE A 209 -4.50 3.91 8.76
CA PHE A 209 -3.62 3.58 7.65
C PHE A 209 -3.96 2.18 7.18
N ALA A 210 -4.69 2.08 6.07
CA ALA A 210 -5.17 0.78 5.63
C ALA A 210 -4.68 0.46 4.21
N GLU A 211 -4.08 -0.71 4.07
CA GLU A 211 -3.86 -1.40 2.81
C GLU A 211 -5.01 -2.39 2.64
N THR A 212 -5.75 -2.24 1.54
CA THR A 212 -7.01 -2.97 1.37
C THR A 212 -7.03 -3.81 0.10
N SER A 213 -8.21 -4.21 -0.33
CA SER A 213 -8.49 -5.12 -1.45
C SER A 213 -7.82 -4.73 -2.77
N GLY A 214 -7.69 -5.72 -3.66
CA GLY A 214 -7.19 -5.53 -5.02
C GLY A 214 -8.04 -6.32 -6.05
N LYS A 215 -8.17 -5.79 -7.26
CA LYS A 215 -8.70 -6.51 -8.42
C LYS A 215 -7.72 -6.37 -9.57
N ASN A 216 -6.68 -7.18 -9.52
CA ASN A 216 -5.50 -6.99 -10.35
C ASN A 216 -5.59 -7.76 -11.65
N SER A 217 -5.07 -7.19 -12.73
CA SER A 217 -5.05 -7.80 -14.05
C SER A 217 -3.69 -7.69 -14.72
N ILE A 218 -3.43 -8.64 -15.62
CA ILE A 218 -2.27 -8.64 -16.53
C ILE A 218 -2.78 -8.50 -17.96
N ILE A 219 -2.34 -7.45 -18.66
CA ILE A 219 -2.57 -7.26 -20.09
C ILE A 219 -1.49 -8.04 -20.86
N VAL A 220 -1.92 -8.79 -21.87
CA VAL A 220 -1.01 -9.51 -22.78
C VAL A 220 -1.25 -9.04 -24.20
N THR A 221 -0.26 -8.34 -24.80
CA THR A 221 -0.34 -7.79 -26.15
C THR A 221 0.19 -8.78 -27.21
N PRO A 222 -0.11 -8.55 -28.50
CA PRO A 222 0.51 -9.34 -29.59
C PRO A 222 2.04 -9.29 -29.63
N SER A 223 2.64 -8.24 -29.07
CA SER A 223 4.10 -8.07 -28.96
C SER A 223 4.71 -8.84 -27.77
N ALA A 224 3.91 -9.52 -26.94
CA ALA A 224 4.40 -10.24 -25.78
C ALA A 224 5.18 -11.50 -26.13
N ASP A 225 6.13 -11.86 -25.27
CA ASP A 225 6.63 -13.24 -25.21
C ASP A 225 5.56 -14.12 -24.54
N VAL A 226 4.92 -14.97 -25.34
CA VAL A 226 3.79 -15.79 -24.87
C VAL A 226 4.20 -16.75 -23.77
N ASP A 227 5.39 -17.35 -23.88
CA ASP A 227 5.86 -18.36 -22.92
C ASP A 227 6.16 -17.69 -21.56
N LEU A 228 6.77 -16.51 -21.59
CA LEU A 228 7.00 -15.69 -20.40
C LEU A 228 5.68 -15.22 -19.79
N ALA A 229 4.75 -14.73 -20.61
CA ALA A 229 3.46 -14.25 -20.16
C ALA A 229 2.65 -15.35 -19.47
N VAL A 230 2.57 -16.55 -20.04
CA VAL A 230 1.86 -17.70 -19.44
C VAL A 230 2.46 -18.07 -18.09
N ARG A 231 3.79 -18.20 -17.99
CA ARG A 231 4.48 -18.50 -16.73
C ARG A 231 4.13 -17.48 -15.65
N ASP A 232 4.25 -16.21 -15.97
CA ASP A 232 4.10 -15.12 -15.01
C ASP A 232 2.62 -14.91 -14.61
N VAL A 233 1.69 -15.13 -15.53
CA VAL A 233 0.25 -15.12 -15.25
C VAL A 233 -0.11 -16.24 -14.27
N VAL A 234 0.32 -17.48 -14.52
CA VAL A 234 0.01 -18.63 -13.68
C VAL A 234 0.60 -18.47 -12.28
N ALA A 235 1.88 -18.07 -12.19
CA ALA A 235 2.52 -17.78 -10.90
C ALA A 235 1.82 -16.66 -10.12
N SER A 236 1.36 -15.61 -10.81
CA SER A 236 0.67 -14.48 -10.20
C SER A 236 -0.77 -14.80 -9.78
N ALA A 237 -1.44 -15.71 -10.49
CA ALA A 237 -2.83 -16.06 -10.20
C ALA A 237 -2.98 -17.11 -9.11
N PHE A 238 -2.09 -18.10 -9.06
CA PHE A 238 -2.28 -19.30 -8.26
C PHE A 238 -1.27 -19.48 -7.13
N GLY A 239 -0.23 -18.65 -7.04
CA GLY A 239 0.65 -18.62 -5.87
C GLY A 239 -0.17 -18.41 -4.58
N HIS A 240 0.02 -19.26 -3.58
CA HIS A 240 -0.76 -19.29 -2.33
C HIS A 240 -2.28 -19.39 -2.60
N ALA A 241 -2.68 -20.22 -3.57
CA ALA A 241 -4.08 -20.41 -4.00
C ALA A 241 -4.82 -19.10 -4.35
N GLY A 242 -4.12 -18.12 -4.94
CA GLY A 242 -4.71 -16.83 -5.29
C GLY A 242 -5.07 -15.93 -4.09
N GLN A 243 -4.65 -16.29 -2.88
CA GLN A 243 -4.95 -15.59 -1.63
C GLN A 243 -3.90 -14.50 -1.34
N LYS A 244 -3.55 -13.70 -2.35
CA LYS A 244 -2.67 -12.54 -2.22
C LYS A 244 -3.42 -11.30 -2.66
N CYS A 245 -3.28 -10.20 -1.93
CA CYS A 245 -3.83 -8.91 -2.34
C CYS A 245 -3.33 -8.48 -3.74
N SER A 246 -2.10 -8.90 -4.09
CA SER A 246 -1.46 -8.67 -5.39
C SER A 246 -1.74 -9.73 -6.45
N ALA A 247 -2.50 -10.81 -6.15
CA ALA A 247 -2.74 -11.90 -7.11
C ALA A 247 -3.44 -11.39 -8.39
N ALA A 248 -3.01 -11.90 -9.54
CA ALA A 248 -3.72 -11.70 -10.80
C ALA A 248 -5.03 -12.50 -10.78
N SER A 249 -6.15 -11.82 -10.83
CA SER A 249 -7.46 -12.45 -10.95
C SER A 249 -8.05 -12.34 -12.37
N LEU A 250 -7.44 -11.51 -13.22
CA LEU A 250 -7.83 -11.28 -14.60
C LEU A 250 -6.61 -11.26 -15.52
N VAL A 251 -6.79 -11.82 -16.71
CA VAL A 251 -5.95 -11.58 -17.88
C VAL A 251 -6.78 -10.85 -18.93
N ILE A 252 -6.20 -9.83 -19.55
CA ILE A 252 -6.81 -9.10 -20.67
C ILE A 252 -5.98 -9.40 -21.91
N ALA A 253 -6.50 -10.26 -22.77
CA ALA A 253 -5.86 -10.67 -24.02
C ALA A 253 -6.18 -9.68 -25.14
N VAL A 254 -5.14 -9.09 -25.77
CA VAL A 254 -5.29 -8.01 -26.75
C VAL A 254 -5.17 -8.53 -28.18
N GLY A 255 -6.04 -8.09 -29.07
CA GLY A 255 -5.96 -8.31 -30.51
C GLY A 255 -5.81 -9.78 -30.89
N SER A 256 -4.72 -10.15 -31.57
CA SER A 256 -4.49 -11.54 -32.02
C SER A 256 -4.23 -12.52 -30.86
N VAL A 257 -3.85 -12.06 -29.67
CA VAL A 257 -3.73 -12.92 -28.47
C VAL A 257 -5.09 -13.47 -28.08
N ALA A 258 -6.16 -12.66 -28.20
CA ALA A 258 -7.53 -13.05 -27.87
C ALA A 258 -8.06 -14.25 -28.69
N THR A 259 -7.45 -14.55 -29.82
CA THR A 259 -7.78 -15.68 -30.69
C THR A 259 -6.63 -16.68 -30.87
N SER A 260 -5.53 -16.50 -30.14
CA SER A 260 -4.32 -17.33 -30.27
C SER A 260 -4.52 -18.69 -29.64
N ARG A 261 -4.67 -19.73 -30.46
CA ARG A 261 -4.72 -21.13 -29.99
C ARG A 261 -3.49 -21.46 -29.12
N ARG A 262 -2.30 -20.98 -29.50
CA ARG A 262 -1.06 -21.21 -28.74
C ARG A 262 -1.19 -20.66 -27.32
N PHE A 263 -1.60 -19.41 -27.17
CA PHE A 263 -1.74 -18.77 -25.86
C PHE A 263 -2.73 -19.53 -24.96
N PHE A 264 -3.92 -19.83 -25.47
CA PHE A 264 -4.94 -20.52 -24.68
C PHE A 264 -4.53 -21.94 -24.31
N THR A 265 -3.97 -22.73 -25.25
CA THR A 265 -3.51 -24.09 -24.96
C THR A 265 -2.40 -24.11 -23.91
N GLN A 266 -1.38 -23.24 -24.07
CA GLN A 266 -0.30 -23.16 -23.10
C GLN A 266 -0.79 -22.72 -21.69
N LEU A 267 -1.72 -21.78 -21.63
CA LEU A 267 -2.29 -21.34 -20.36
C LEU A 267 -3.12 -22.44 -19.69
N GLU A 268 -3.95 -23.15 -20.45
CA GLU A 268 -4.73 -24.28 -19.98
C GLU A 268 -3.85 -25.43 -19.47
N ASP A 269 -2.80 -25.80 -20.23
CA ASP A 269 -1.83 -26.82 -19.86
C ASP A 269 -1.07 -26.42 -18.58
N ALA A 270 -0.62 -25.18 -18.47
CA ALA A 270 0.10 -24.69 -17.31
C ALA A 270 -0.78 -24.67 -16.05
N VAL A 271 -2.05 -24.25 -16.16
CA VAL A 271 -3.00 -24.27 -15.06
C VAL A 271 -3.33 -25.69 -14.63
N THR A 272 -3.58 -26.60 -15.59
CA THR A 272 -3.93 -27.99 -15.31
C THR A 272 -2.78 -28.78 -14.69
N SER A 273 -1.55 -28.43 -15.00
CA SER A 273 -0.34 -29.11 -14.48
C SER A 273 0.02 -28.70 -13.04
N LEU A 274 -0.62 -27.68 -12.47
CA LEU A 274 -0.37 -27.27 -11.10
C LEU A 274 -0.81 -28.36 -10.10
N VAL A 275 0.12 -28.79 -9.26
CA VAL A 275 -0.15 -29.76 -8.20
C VAL A 275 -0.74 -29.06 -6.98
N ALA A 276 -2.06 -29.16 -6.83
CA ALA A 276 -2.77 -28.69 -5.64
C ALA A 276 -2.76 -29.78 -4.55
N GLY A 277 -2.62 -29.37 -3.28
CA GLY A 277 -2.62 -30.33 -2.17
C GLY A 277 -2.19 -29.74 -0.82
N PRO A 278 -1.98 -30.60 0.18
CA PRO A 278 -1.54 -30.16 1.50
C PRO A 278 -0.18 -29.48 1.47
N ALA A 279 -0.03 -28.36 2.18
CA ALA A 279 1.17 -27.53 2.18
C ALA A 279 2.45 -28.28 2.63
N HIS A 280 2.33 -29.29 3.49
CA HIS A 280 3.47 -30.07 4.00
C HIS A 280 4.07 -31.06 3.00
N LYS A 281 3.44 -31.29 1.85
CA LYS A 281 4.00 -32.13 0.80
C LYS A 281 4.90 -31.33 -0.11
N ALA A 282 6.17 -31.73 -0.24
CA ALA A 282 7.16 -31.03 -1.07
C ALA A 282 6.77 -30.92 -2.56
N THR A 283 5.87 -31.74 -3.06
CA THR A 283 5.36 -31.70 -4.43
C THR A 283 4.20 -30.73 -4.63
N THR A 284 3.62 -30.22 -3.56
CA THR A 284 2.50 -29.26 -3.64
C THR A 284 3.01 -27.90 -4.10
N GLN A 285 2.44 -27.40 -5.19
CA GLN A 285 2.72 -26.08 -5.75
C GLN A 285 1.65 -25.06 -5.34
N MET A 286 0.42 -25.51 -5.13
CA MET A 286 -0.70 -24.70 -4.67
C MET A 286 -1.32 -25.32 -3.41
N GLY A 287 -1.15 -24.65 -2.27
CA GLY A 287 -1.72 -25.05 -0.99
C GLY A 287 -3.24 -24.87 -0.93
N PRO A 288 -3.88 -25.19 0.21
CA PRO A 288 -5.31 -25.00 0.41
C PRO A 288 -5.68 -23.53 0.57
N VAL A 289 -6.98 -23.21 0.42
CA VAL A 289 -7.55 -21.96 0.92
C VAL A 289 -7.69 -22.02 2.44
N ILE A 290 -7.71 -20.85 3.09
CA ILE A 290 -7.63 -20.72 4.55
C ILE A 290 -8.79 -21.37 5.32
N GLU A 291 -9.96 -21.36 4.72
CA GLU A 291 -11.20 -21.91 5.28
C GLU A 291 -12.11 -22.42 4.16
N PRO A 292 -13.12 -23.25 4.45
CA PRO A 292 -14.06 -23.72 3.44
C PRO A 292 -14.66 -22.56 2.66
N VAL A 293 -14.65 -22.68 1.34
CA VAL A 293 -15.12 -21.60 0.45
C VAL A 293 -16.56 -21.24 0.72
N HIS A 294 -16.84 -19.94 0.72
CA HIS A 294 -18.17 -19.39 0.90
C HIS A 294 -18.32 -18.04 0.18
N GLY A 295 -19.55 -17.56 0.03
CA GLY A 295 -19.87 -16.24 -0.45
C GLY A 295 -19.33 -15.95 -1.84
N LYS A 296 -18.52 -14.87 -1.99
CA LYS A 296 -18.00 -14.42 -3.29
C LYS A 296 -17.02 -15.40 -3.93
N LEU A 297 -16.22 -16.11 -3.13
CA LEU A 297 -15.29 -17.11 -3.67
C LEU A 297 -16.03 -18.37 -4.12
N GLU A 298 -17.00 -18.86 -3.34
CA GLU A 298 -17.87 -19.98 -3.73
C GLU A 298 -18.58 -19.66 -5.05
N ARG A 299 -19.19 -18.47 -5.18
CA ARG A 299 -19.81 -18.02 -6.43
C ARG A 299 -18.82 -18.04 -7.60
N ALA A 300 -17.59 -17.55 -7.38
CA ALA A 300 -16.58 -17.49 -8.43
C ALA A 300 -16.12 -18.87 -8.91
N LEU A 301 -16.09 -19.89 -8.01
CA LEU A 301 -15.66 -21.25 -8.29
C LEU A 301 -16.81 -22.15 -8.82
N ALA A 302 -18.06 -21.85 -8.44
CA ALA A 302 -19.19 -22.72 -8.77
C ALA A 302 -20.12 -22.16 -9.86
N THR A 303 -20.07 -20.87 -10.16
CA THR A 303 -21.02 -20.20 -11.05
C THR A 303 -20.34 -19.57 -12.27
N LEU A 304 -20.94 -19.74 -13.43
CA LEU A 304 -20.60 -19.04 -14.66
C LEU A 304 -21.68 -17.98 -14.94
N GLU A 305 -21.25 -16.74 -15.09
CA GLU A 305 -22.10 -15.64 -15.57
C GLU A 305 -22.39 -15.78 -17.07
N PRO A 306 -23.43 -15.12 -17.61
CA PRO A 306 -23.74 -15.18 -19.03
C PRO A 306 -22.52 -14.84 -19.91
N GLY A 307 -22.17 -15.74 -20.82
CA GLY A 307 -21.01 -15.63 -21.71
C GLY A 307 -19.72 -16.25 -21.16
N GLU A 308 -19.64 -16.53 -19.86
CA GLU A 308 -18.49 -17.21 -19.29
C GLU A 308 -18.53 -18.71 -19.59
N ARG A 309 -17.35 -19.32 -19.66
CA ARG A 309 -17.17 -20.78 -19.75
C ARG A 309 -15.86 -21.19 -19.10
N TRP A 310 -15.82 -22.37 -18.52
CA TRP A 310 -14.60 -22.98 -18.02
C TRP A 310 -13.71 -23.41 -19.18
N LEU A 311 -12.43 -23.07 -19.10
CA LEU A 311 -11.33 -23.72 -19.82
C LEU A 311 -10.74 -24.83 -18.92
N VAL A 312 -10.55 -24.54 -17.62
CA VAL A 312 -10.22 -25.52 -16.59
C VAL A 312 -11.23 -25.35 -15.46
N GLU A 313 -12.09 -26.33 -15.27
CA GLU A 313 -13.11 -26.31 -14.21
C GLU A 313 -12.48 -26.65 -12.85
N PRO A 314 -12.63 -25.79 -11.84
CA PRO A 314 -12.09 -26.05 -10.51
C PRO A 314 -12.88 -27.17 -9.81
N ARG A 315 -12.19 -27.97 -8.97
CA ARG A 315 -12.78 -29.07 -8.23
C ARG A 315 -12.30 -29.10 -6.80
N ASP A 316 -13.19 -29.34 -5.85
CA ASP A 316 -12.85 -29.68 -4.47
C ASP A 316 -12.24 -31.10 -4.46
N LEU A 317 -11.00 -31.23 -3.96
CA LEU A 317 -10.22 -32.46 -4.04
C LEU A 317 -10.59 -33.48 -2.99
N ASP A 318 -11.13 -33.08 -1.84
CA ASP A 318 -11.35 -33.92 -0.68
C ASP A 318 -12.70 -33.71 0.01
N GLY A 319 -13.54 -32.81 -0.51
CA GLY A 319 -14.86 -32.51 0.04
C GLY A 319 -14.82 -31.64 1.31
N THR A 320 -13.66 -31.11 1.70
CA THR A 320 -13.55 -30.22 2.86
C THR A 320 -13.90 -28.77 2.53
N GLY A 321 -13.95 -28.43 1.25
CA GLY A 321 -14.13 -27.07 0.76
C GLY A 321 -12.87 -26.21 0.86
N THR A 322 -11.73 -26.77 1.28
CA THR A 322 -10.46 -26.04 1.40
C THR A 322 -9.44 -26.44 0.34
N ALA A 323 -9.46 -27.65 -0.16
CA ALA A 323 -8.50 -28.18 -1.13
C ALA A 323 -9.09 -28.14 -2.55
N TRP A 324 -8.73 -27.12 -3.32
CA TRP A 324 -9.27 -26.90 -4.67
C TRP A 324 -8.21 -27.04 -5.75
N THR A 325 -8.59 -27.56 -6.92
CA THR A 325 -7.80 -27.37 -8.14
C THR A 325 -7.96 -25.94 -8.66
N PRO A 326 -6.98 -25.39 -9.39
CA PRO A 326 -7.12 -24.06 -9.97
C PRO A 326 -8.22 -24.01 -11.02
N GLY A 327 -8.97 -22.90 -11.08
CA GLY A 327 -9.99 -22.63 -12.07
C GLY A 327 -9.55 -21.59 -13.10
N LEU A 328 -9.84 -21.84 -14.37
CA LEU A 328 -9.61 -20.92 -15.47
C LEU A 328 -10.89 -20.75 -16.29
N LYS A 329 -11.41 -19.53 -16.36
CA LYS A 329 -12.58 -19.22 -17.18
C LYS A 329 -12.34 -18.11 -18.18
N THR A 330 -13.06 -18.12 -19.28
CA THR A 330 -13.05 -17.09 -20.33
C THR A 330 -14.43 -16.49 -20.53
N GLY A 331 -14.52 -15.39 -21.27
CA GLY A 331 -15.78 -14.72 -21.56
C GLY A 331 -16.23 -13.78 -20.43
N VAL A 332 -15.32 -13.39 -19.54
CA VAL A 332 -15.61 -12.39 -18.49
C VAL A 332 -15.97 -11.06 -19.15
N ALA A 333 -17.21 -10.58 -18.92
CA ALA A 333 -17.72 -9.37 -19.52
C ALA A 333 -17.29 -8.12 -18.74
N PRO A 334 -17.10 -6.97 -19.41
CA PRO A 334 -16.91 -5.68 -18.76
C PRO A 334 -18.04 -5.37 -17.76
N GLY A 335 -17.69 -4.94 -16.54
CA GLY A 335 -18.65 -4.61 -15.48
C GLY A 335 -19.33 -5.80 -14.80
N SER A 336 -19.03 -7.05 -15.22
CA SER A 336 -19.58 -8.25 -14.59
C SER A 336 -19.10 -8.45 -13.16
N PHE A 337 -19.74 -9.37 -12.42
CA PHE A 337 -19.33 -9.75 -11.06
C PHE A 337 -17.85 -10.10 -11.00
N PHE A 338 -17.37 -10.98 -11.90
CA PHE A 338 -15.98 -11.40 -11.86
C PHE A 338 -14.99 -10.32 -12.29
N HIS A 339 -15.41 -9.37 -13.17
CA HIS A 339 -14.57 -8.21 -13.52
C HIS A 339 -14.35 -7.28 -12.32
N GLN A 340 -15.39 -7.04 -11.50
CA GLN A 340 -15.37 -6.00 -10.47
C GLN A 340 -15.03 -6.51 -9.06
N THR A 341 -15.23 -7.81 -8.79
CA THR A 341 -15.16 -8.35 -7.42
C THR A 341 -13.84 -9.08 -7.16
N GLU A 342 -13.19 -8.73 -6.06
CA GLU A 342 -12.08 -9.50 -5.51
C GLU A 342 -12.63 -10.78 -4.84
N CYS A 343 -12.31 -11.96 -5.40
CA CYS A 343 -12.77 -13.25 -4.90
C CYS A 343 -11.79 -13.92 -3.93
N PHE A 344 -10.50 -13.60 -4.02
CA PHE A 344 -9.43 -14.02 -3.11
C PHE A 344 -9.23 -15.54 -3.04
N GLY A 345 -9.10 -16.17 -4.19
CA GLY A 345 -8.96 -17.63 -4.28
C GLY A 345 -8.47 -18.11 -5.65
N PRO A 346 -8.39 -19.44 -5.87
CA PRO A 346 -7.70 -20.04 -7.01
C PRO A 346 -8.54 -20.04 -8.29
N VAL A 347 -8.94 -18.86 -8.75
CA VAL A 347 -9.72 -18.70 -9.99
C VAL A 347 -9.23 -17.49 -10.79
N LEU A 348 -8.95 -17.72 -12.08
CA LEU A 348 -8.49 -16.73 -13.04
C LEU A 348 -9.52 -16.55 -14.16
N GLY A 349 -9.86 -15.31 -14.48
CA GLY A 349 -10.76 -14.96 -15.59
C GLY A 349 -10.01 -14.33 -16.75
N ILE A 350 -10.45 -14.64 -17.98
CA ILE A 350 -9.91 -14.03 -19.20
C ILE A 350 -10.96 -13.09 -19.79
N MET A 351 -10.54 -11.84 -20.00
CA MET A 351 -11.23 -10.83 -20.80
C MET A 351 -10.50 -10.66 -22.14
N VAL A 352 -11.19 -10.15 -23.13
CA VAL A 352 -10.61 -9.82 -24.42
C VAL A 352 -10.76 -8.35 -24.74
N ALA A 353 -9.80 -7.78 -25.46
CA ALA A 353 -9.83 -6.40 -25.94
C ALA A 353 -9.31 -6.36 -27.38
N ALA A 354 -9.92 -5.53 -28.23
CA ALA A 354 -9.46 -5.38 -29.62
C ALA A 354 -8.14 -4.60 -29.71
N THR A 355 -7.92 -3.66 -28.81
CA THR A 355 -6.75 -2.78 -28.77
C THR A 355 -6.17 -2.66 -27.37
N LEU A 356 -4.91 -2.17 -27.29
CA LEU A 356 -4.28 -1.86 -26.00
C LEU A 356 -5.06 -0.79 -25.21
N ASP A 357 -5.65 0.19 -25.90
CA ASP A 357 -6.44 1.25 -25.22
C ASP A 357 -7.68 0.68 -24.55
N GLU A 358 -8.40 -0.22 -25.23
CA GLU A 358 -9.53 -0.91 -24.64
C GLU A 358 -9.09 -1.77 -23.43
N ALA A 359 -7.96 -2.48 -23.54
CA ALA A 359 -7.41 -3.26 -22.44
C ALA A 359 -7.04 -2.39 -21.23
N MET A 360 -6.41 -1.23 -21.47
CA MET A 360 -6.08 -0.26 -20.41
C MET A 360 -7.34 0.32 -19.76
N ALA A 361 -8.37 0.61 -20.56
CA ALA A 361 -9.65 1.08 -20.05
C ALA A 361 -10.32 0.02 -19.14
N LEU A 362 -10.33 -1.25 -19.56
CA LEU A 362 -10.84 -2.38 -18.77
C LEU A 362 -10.04 -2.57 -17.46
N GLN A 363 -8.70 -2.52 -17.53
CA GLN A 363 -7.83 -2.65 -16.37
C GLN A 363 -8.08 -1.53 -15.34
N ASN A 364 -8.30 -0.31 -15.81
CA ASN A 364 -8.54 0.85 -14.96
C ASN A 364 -10.00 1.02 -14.49
N ALA A 365 -10.95 0.25 -15.06
CA ALA A 365 -12.39 0.37 -14.77
C ALA A 365 -12.82 -0.23 -13.43
N VAL A 366 -11.92 -0.82 -12.68
CA VAL A 366 -12.19 -1.35 -11.34
C VAL A 366 -11.95 -0.31 -10.26
N ASP A 367 -12.64 -0.42 -9.13
CA ASP A 367 -12.52 0.50 -7.99
C ASP A 367 -11.19 0.39 -7.25
N TYR A 368 -10.36 -0.59 -7.58
CA TYR A 368 -9.09 -0.89 -6.94
C TYR A 368 -7.90 -0.52 -7.84
N GLY A 369 -6.76 -0.26 -7.23
CA GLY A 369 -5.54 0.08 -7.94
C GLY A 369 -4.30 -0.38 -7.17
N LEU A 370 -4.22 -1.68 -6.85
CA LEU A 370 -3.09 -2.21 -6.07
C LEU A 370 -1.94 -2.62 -6.98
N THR A 371 -2.10 -3.68 -7.77
CA THR A 371 -1.10 -4.13 -8.74
C THR A 371 -1.68 -4.21 -10.14
N ALA A 372 -0.82 -4.00 -11.16
CA ALA A 372 -1.17 -4.17 -12.56
C ALA A 372 0.03 -4.66 -13.35
N GLY A 373 -0.20 -5.50 -14.36
CA GLY A 373 0.83 -6.05 -15.21
C GLY A 373 0.61 -5.80 -16.69
N LEU A 374 1.71 -5.69 -17.43
CA LEU A 374 1.74 -5.69 -18.87
C LEU A 374 2.81 -6.65 -19.38
N HIS A 375 2.46 -7.51 -20.33
CA HIS A 375 3.41 -8.24 -21.15
C HIS A 375 3.43 -7.67 -22.56
N SER A 376 4.54 -7.07 -22.92
CA SER A 376 4.84 -6.51 -24.24
C SER A 376 6.35 -6.38 -24.43
N LEU A 377 6.84 -6.60 -25.64
CA LEU A 377 8.21 -6.30 -26.04
C LEU A 377 8.32 -5.01 -26.87
N ASP A 378 7.19 -4.34 -27.10
CA ASP A 378 7.12 -3.07 -27.81
C ASP A 378 7.27 -1.90 -26.84
N LYS A 379 8.28 -1.07 -27.08
CA LYS A 379 8.60 0.10 -26.23
C LYS A 379 7.45 1.10 -26.18
N ALA A 380 6.80 1.37 -27.31
CA ALA A 380 5.72 2.35 -27.38
C ALA A 380 4.47 1.86 -26.63
N GLU A 381 4.15 0.56 -26.68
CA GLU A 381 3.09 -0.05 -25.87
C GLU A 381 3.38 0.10 -24.38
N ILE A 382 4.63 -0.18 -23.96
CA ILE A 382 5.04 -0.08 -22.55
C ILE A 382 4.96 1.38 -22.07
N GLU A 383 5.50 2.34 -22.80
CA GLU A 383 5.46 3.76 -22.46
C GLU A 383 4.01 4.26 -22.35
N ARG A 384 3.16 3.89 -23.30
CA ARG A 384 1.73 4.26 -23.31
C ARG A 384 0.99 3.69 -22.10
N TRP A 385 1.23 2.43 -21.77
CA TRP A 385 0.63 1.79 -20.60
C TRP A 385 1.10 2.46 -19.30
N LEU A 386 2.40 2.71 -19.16
CA LEU A 386 2.96 3.38 -17.98
C LEU A 386 2.42 4.81 -17.78
N ALA A 387 2.05 5.49 -18.87
CA ALA A 387 1.44 6.82 -18.79
C ALA A 387 -0.02 6.80 -18.28
N THR A 388 -0.69 5.64 -18.29
CA THR A 388 -2.13 5.54 -18.05
C THR A 388 -2.55 4.59 -16.94
N VAL A 389 -1.70 3.65 -16.54
CA VAL A 389 -2.02 2.64 -15.52
C VAL A 389 -2.30 3.27 -14.15
N GLN A 390 -3.45 2.88 -13.56
CA GLN A 390 -3.95 3.39 -12.28
C GLN A 390 -3.77 2.35 -11.16
N ALA A 391 -2.53 1.96 -10.92
CA ALA A 391 -2.15 1.05 -9.86
C ALA A 391 -0.90 1.55 -9.13
N GLY A 392 -0.84 1.30 -7.83
CA GLY A 392 0.32 1.68 -7.02
C GLY A 392 1.58 0.90 -7.38
N ASN A 393 1.45 -0.35 -7.80
CA ASN A 393 2.56 -1.20 -8.23
C ASN A 393 2.33 -1.67 -9.68
N ALA A 394 3.21 -1.26 -10.58
CA ALA A 394 3.16 -1.55 -12.02
C ALA A 394 4.32 -2.48 -12.42
N TYR A 395 4.00 -3.54 -13.14
CA TYR A 395 4.94 -4.59 -13.50
C TYR A 395 4.96 -4.84 -15.00
N VAL A 396 6.16 -4.91 -15.61
CA VAL A 396 6.31 -5.17 -17.05
C VAL A 396 7.16 -6.41 -17.27
N ASN A 397 6.63 -7.35 -18.07
CA ASN A 397 7.26 -8.61 -18.44
C ASN A 397 7.73 -9.46 -17.25
N ARG A 398 6.92 -9.47 -16.19
CA ARG A 398 7.13 -10.27 -14.99
C ARG A 398 5.81 -10.53 -14.27
N GLY A 399 5.84 -11.44 -13.28
CA GLY A 399 4.73 -11.61 -12.35
C GLY A 399 4.44 -10.35 -11.52
N ILE A 400 3.19 -10.19 -11.09
CA ILE A 400 2.72 -9.01 -10.35
C ILE A 400 2.65 -9.23 -8.83
N THR A 401 3.16 -10.35 -8.34
CA THR A 401 3.25 -10.70 -6.91
C THR A 401 4.71 -10.71 -6.46
N GLY A 402 4.94 -10.75 -5.13
CA GLY A 402 6.28 -10.86 -4.56
C GLY A 402 7.05 -9.53 -4.60
N ALA A 403 6.40 -8.46 -4.17
CA ALA A 403 7.09 -7.19 -3.89
C ALA A 403 8.14 -7.38 -2.80
N ILE A 404 9.28 -6.72 -2.94
CA ILE A 404 10.40 -6.80 -2.00
C ILE A 404 10.66 -5.40 -1.45
N VAL A 405 10.90 -5.30 -0.16
CA VAL A 405 11.24 -4.07 0.56
C VAL A 405 12.31 -3.28 -0.22
N ARG A 406 12.11 -1.97 -0.35
CA ARG A 406 12.97 -1.05 -1.11
C ARG A 406 12.96 -1.24 -2.64
N ARG A 407 12.83 -2.47 -3.17
CA ARG A 407 12.79 -2.72 -4.62
C ARG A 407 11.45 -2.33 -5.23
N GLN A 408 10.37 -2.83 -4.64
CA GLN A 408 9.01 -2.51 -5.04
C GLN A 408 8.20 -2.08 -3.79
N PRO A 409 8.40 -0.86 -3.27
CA PRO A 409 7.57 -0.35 -2.19
C PRO A 409 6.10 -0.59 -2.48
N PHE A 410 5.36 -1.18 -1.52
CA PHE A 410 4.05 -1.74 -1.77
C PHE A 410 2.94 -0.87 -1.18
N GLY A 411 1.92 -0.58 -1.99
CA GLY A 411 0.75 0.19 -1.59
C GLY A 411 -0.08 0.62 -2.79
N GLY A 412 -1.38 0.72 -2.61
CA GLY A 412 -2.36 0.91 -3.66
C GLY A 412 -2.79 2.35 -3.90
N TRP A 413 -3.61 2.50 -4.94
CA TRP A 413 -4.39 3.68 -5.27
C TRP A 413 -5.88 3.36 -5.14
N LYS A 414 -6.76 4.33 -5.32
CA LYS A 414 -8.22 4.18 -5.25
C LYS A 414 -8.64 3.52 -3.92
N ARG A 415 -9.56 2.54 -3.97
CA ARG A 415 -10.01 1.78 -2.77
C ARG A 415 -9.03 0.73 -2.28
N SER A 416 -7.87 0.56 -2.91
CA SER A 416 -6.81 -0.31 -2.36
C SER A 416 -6.03 0.34 -1.22
N VAL A 417 -6.35 1.57 -0.87
CA VAL A 417 -5.77 2.33 0.23
C VAL A 417 -6.83 3.18 0.92
N VAL A 418 -6.76 3.27 2.25
CA VAL A 418 -7.61 4.17 3.06
C VAL A 418 -6.73 4.93 4.04
N GLY A 419 -6.95 6.25 4.13
CA GLY A 419 -6.15 7.16 4.96
C GLY A 419 -4.92 7.72 4.24
N CYS A 420 -4.14 8.49 5.00
CA CYS A 420 -2.96 9.21 4.50
C CYS A 420 -1.70 8.33 4.62
N THR A 421 -1.70 7.15 4.02
CA THR A 421 -0.56 6.24 4.05
C THR A 421 0.32 6.40 2.81
N TYR A 422 1.57 5.96 2.95
CA TYR A 422 2.54 5.83 1.88
C TYR A 422 2.91 4.36 1.70
N LYS A 423 3.79 4.04 0.74
CA LYS A 423 4.11 2.67 0.40
C LYS A 423 4.93 1.99 1.49
N ALA A 424 4.46 0.82 1.99
CA ALA A 424 5.21 -0.03 2.89
C ALA A 424 6.54 -0.48 2.24
N GLY A 425 7.63 -0.46 3.01
CA GLY A 425 8.98 -0.71 2.48
C GLY A 425 9.49 0.41 1.58
N GLY A 426 8.84 1.57 1.57
CA GLY A 426 9.22 2.77 0.84
C GLY A 426 9.79 3.87 1.74
N PRO A 427 10.37 4.93 1.13
CA PRO A 427 11.10 5.95 1.87
C PRO A 427 10.23 6.84 2.76
N HIS A 428 8.92 6.94 2.46
CA HIS A 428 8.03 7.89 3.15
C HIS A 428 7.07 7.23 4.15
N TYR A 429 7.10 5.89 4.28
CA TYR A 429 6.11 5.18 5.09
C TYR A 429 6.09 5.62 6.55
N LEU A 430 7.26 5.78 7.17
CA LEU A 430 7.38 6.21 8.57
C LEU A 430 6.89 7.65 8.80
N GLN A 431 6.98 8.51 7.78
CA GLN A 431 6.55 9.91 7.88
C GLN A 431 5.03 10.06 8.13
N ALA A 432 4.23 9.07 7.71
CA ALA A 432 2.80 9.04 7.98
C ALA A 432 2.47 8.63 9.42
N LEU A 433 3.37 7.87 10.07
CA LEU A 433 3.13 7.24 11.37
C LEU A 433 3.53 8.11 12.57
N THR A 434 4.09 9.28 12.32
CA THR A 434 4.42 10.28 13.35
C THR A 434 3.67 11.59 13.10
N ASP A 435 3.57 12.43 14.12
CA ASP A 435 3.18 13.82 13.95
C ASP A 435 4.41 14.68 13.68
N TRP A 436 4.17 15.91 13.31
CA TRP A 436 5.20 16.84 12.96
C TRP A 436 4.98 18.19 13.65
N GLU A 437 6.06 18.80 14.13
CA GLU A 437 6.09 20.19 14.51
C GLU A 437 6.89 20.98 13.46
N ALA A 438 6.34 22.12 13.03
CA ALA A 438 7.05 23.01 12.13
C ALA A 438 8.22 23.66 12.84
N ARG A 439 9.41 23.62 12.25
CA ARG A 439 10.61 24.28 12.74
C ARG A 439 11.07 25.34 11.75
N ALA A 440 11.37 26.52 12.25
CA ALA A 440 11.97 27.54 11.40
C ALA A 440 13.31 27.04 10.84
N SER A 441 13.49 27.16 9.54
CA SER A 441 14.74 26.87 8.86
C SER A 441 15.22 28.16 8.19
N ASP A 442 16.36 28.67 8.65
CA ASP A 442 17.05 29.82 8.02
C ASP A 442 17.96 29.37 6.88
N ALA A 443 18.03 28.05 6.60
CA ALA A 443 18.87 27.56 5.52
C ALA A 443 18.37 28.08 4.18
N ALA A 444 19.27 28.77 3.47
CA ALA A 444 19.04 29.12 2.07
C ALA A 444 18.95 27.80 1.28
N ALA A 445 17.80 27.54 0.68
CA ALA A 445 17.65 26.33 -0.14
C ALA A 445 18.42 26.49 -1.45
N GLU A 446 19.14 25.44 -1.82
CA GLU A 446 19.74 25.35 -3.16
C GLU A 446 18.63 25.04 -4.16
N GLY A 447 18.26 25.97 -5.02
CA GLY A 447 17.30 25.78 -6.09
C GLY A 447 16.63 27.06 -6.54
N ALA A 448 16.17 27.08 -7.77
CA ALA A 448 15.32 28.14 -8.31
C ALA A 448 13.91 27.56 -8.56
N PRO A 449 12.84 28.23 -8.12
CA PRO A 449 11.47 27.73 -8.32
C PRO A 449 11.08 27.52 -9.79
N GLY A 450 11.73 28.20 -10.72
CA GLY A 450 11.37 28.22 -12.14
C GLY A 450 10.26 29.24 -12.43
N ASP A 451 10.19 29.71 -13.67
CA ASP A 451 9.40 30.87 -14.06
C ASP A 451 7.93 30.84 -13.64
N ARG A 452 7.29 29.70 -13.80
CA ARG A 452 5.86 29.54 -13.47
C ARG A 452 5.57 29.67 -11.96
N LEU A 453 6.41 29.05 -11.14
CA LEU A 453 6.24 29.10 -9.69
C LEU A 453 6.72 30.44 -9.13
N GLU A 454 7.77 31.03 -9.70
CA GLU A 454 8.23 32.36 -9.33
C GLU A 454 7.14 33.41 -9.58
N ALA A 455 6.49 33.38 -10.75
CA ALA A 455 5.38 34.30 -11.06
C ALA A 455 4.20 34.11 -10.06
N PHE A 456 3.91 32.87 -9.62
CA PHE A 456 2.93 32.62 -8.57
C PHE A 456 3.35 33.25 -7.24
N LEU A 457 4.59 33.05 -6.82
CA LEU A 457 5.11 33.56 -5.55
C LEU A 457 5.19 35.10 -5.52
N GLU A 458 5.48 35.72 -6.65
CA GLU A 458 5.47 37.18 -6.80
C GLU A 458 4.05 37.74 -6.70
N CYS A 459 3.12 37.21 -7.47
CA CYS A 459 1.74 37.66 -7.49
C CYS A 459 1.01 37.42 -6.14
N ALA A 460 1.30 36.34 -5.45
CA ALA A 460 0.78 36.03 -4.11
C ALA A 460 1.50 36.74 -2.97
N GLU A 461 2.46 37.66 -3.27
CA GLU A 461 3.27 38.36 -2.29
C GLU A 461 3.94 37.47 -1.24
N ALA A 462 4.41 36.28 -1.67
CA ALA A 462 4.91 35.23 -0.79
C ALA A 462 6.07 35.73 0.10
N PRO A 463 6.02 35.49 1.43
CA PRO A 463 7.07 35.88 2.35
C PRO A 463 8.35 35.06 2.13
N LYS A 464 9.47 35.56 2.66
CA LYS A 464 10.81 34.97 2.44
C LYS A 464 10.87 33.49 2.78
N TRP A 465 10.25 33.05 3.90
CA TRP A 465 10.29 31.67 4.30
C TRP A 465 9.54 30.73 3.32
N VAL A 466 8.43 31.20 2.71
CA VAL A 466 7.70 30.46 1.67
C VAL A 466 8.53 30.36 0.40
N ARG A 467 9.22 31.45 -0.01
CA ARG A 467 10.13 31.44 -1.17
C ARG A 467 11.29 30.47 -0.96
N ASN A 468 11.89 30.44 0.23
CA ASN A 468 12.92 29.47 0.59
C ASN A 468 12.40 28.02 0.52
N ALA A 469 11.21 27.77 1.06
CA ALA A 469 10.57 26.46 1.00
C ALA A 469 10.25 26.03 -0.45
N ALA A 470 9.77 26.94 -1.29
CA ALA A 470 9.54 26.68 -2.72
C ALA A 470 10.82 26.37 -3.50
N ALA A 471 11.96 26.99 -3.11
CA ALA A 471 13.27 26.65 -3.67
C ALA A 471 13.71 25.25 -3.24
N ALA A 472 13.47 24.86 -1.97
CA ALA A 472 13.70 23.49 -1.50
C ALA A 472 12.81 22.47 -2.23
N ASP A 473 11.52 22.81 -2.47
CA ASP A 473 10.62 21.97 -3.29
C ASP A 473 11.17 21.77 -4.71
N ALA A 474 11.73 22.82 -5.32
CA ALA A 474 12.31 22.73 -6.66
C ALA A 474 13.52 21.78 -6.69
N HIS A 475 14.36 21.82 -5.66
CA HIS A 475 15.48 20.89 -5.53
C HIS A 475 14.99 19.46 -5.34
N ALA A 476 14.05 19.22 -4.39
CA ALA A 476 13.48 17.91 -4.13
C ALA A 476 12.75 17.36 -5.36
N TRP A 477 12.07 18.23 -6.12
CA TRP A 477 11.45 17.83 -7.38
C TRP A 477 12.45 17.33 -8.40
N LYS A 478 13.54 18.07 -8.58
CA LYS A 478 14.61 17.71 -9.53
C LYS A 478 15.33 16.42 -9.15
N THR A 479 15.50 16.15 -7.86
CA THR A 479 16.34 15.04 -7.36
C THR A 479 15.54 13.80 -6.99
N THR A 480 14.23 13.93 -6.72
CA THR A 480 13.40 12.85 -6.18
C THR A 480 12.02 12.76 -6.84
N PHE A 481 11.19 13.80 -6.73
CA PHE A 481 9.78 13.71 -7.09
C PHE A 481 9.50 13.78 -8.60
N GLY A 482 10.32 14.45 -9.36
CA GLY A 482 10.19 14.62 -10.81
C GLY A 482 11.00 13.60 -11.62
N THR A 483 11.53 12.56 -10.98
CA THR A 483 12.37 11.55 -11.63
C THR A 483 11.97 10.15 -11.19
N ALA A 484 12.12 9.18 -12.08
CA ALA A 484 12.02 7.76 -11.73
C ALA A 484 13.43 7.22 -11.50
N THR A 485 13.77 6.90 -10.26
CA THR A 485 15.12 6.46 -9.92
C THR A 485 15.12 4.98 -9.54
N ASP A 486 15.91 4.17 -10.26
CA ASP A 486 16.25 2.81 -9.84
C ASP A 486 17.39 2.86 -8.82
N ARG A 487 17.05 2.67 -7.55
CA ARG A 487 18.00 2.65 -6.43
C ARG A 487 18.58 1.25 -6.16
N THR A 488 18.17 0.23 -6.92
CA THR A 488 18.56 -1.16 -6.67
C THR A 488 19.74 -1.61 -7.52
N GLY A 489 19.85 -1.08 -8.74
CA GLY A 489 20.97 -1.35 -9.67
C GLY A 489 21.10 -2.83 -10.04
N LEU A 490 20.01 -3.60 -10.03
CA LEU A 490 20.05 -5.03 -10.33
C LEU A 490 20.24 -5.29 -11.83
N ALA A 491 20.96 -6.37 -12.16
CA ALA A 491 21.17 -6.76 -13.55
C ALA A 491 19.92 -7.37 -14.19
N SER A 492 19.08 -8.06 -13.40
CA SER A 492 17.92 -8.83 -13.85
C SER A 492 16.61 -8.06 -13.94
N GLU A 493 16.53 -6.92 -13.26
CA GLU A 493 15.33 -6.08 -13.22
C GLU A 493 15.68 -4.61 -12.98
N ALA A 494 14.85 -3.72 -13.48
CA ALA A 494 14.89 -2.28 -13.15
C ALA A 494 13.71 -1.96 -12.24
N ASN A 495 14.01 -1.37 -11.07
CA ASN A 495 13.02 -1.05 -10.04
C ASN A 495 13.04 0.45 -9.75
N ALA A 496 12.00 1.16 -10.12
CA ALA A 496 11.91 2.59 -9.91
C ALA A 496 10.71 2.97 -9.05
N LEU A 497 10.90 3.92 -8.15
CA LEU A 497 9.82 4.62 -7.49
C LEU A 497 9.67 5.97 -8.20
N ARG A 498 8.44 6.26 -8.66
CA ARG A 498 8.08 7.55 -9.26
C ARG A 498 6.85 8.14 -8.61
N TYR A 499 6.62 9.41 -8.87
CA TYR A 499 5.53 10.18 -8.28
C TYR A 499 4.66 10.76 -9.39
N ALA A 500 3.41 10.35 -9.45
CA ALA A 500 2.43 10.88 -10.37
C ALA A 500 1.62 12.00 -9.70
N PRO A 501 1.26 13.10 -10.40
CA PRO A 501 0.40 14.13 -9.83
C PRO A 501 -0.91 13.56 -9.28
N ALA A 502 -1.31 14.00 -8.09
CA ALA A 502 -2.56 13.60 -7.45
C ALA A 502 -3.57 14.76 -7.43
N ASP A 503 -4.84 14.41 -7.65
CA ASP A 503 -5.95 15.36 -7.58
C ASP A 503 -6.33 15.61 -6.12
N THR A 504 -5.68 16.62 -5.52
CA THR A 504 -5.84 16.95 -4.10
C THR A 504 -6.48 18.34 -3.95
N ASP A 505 -7.61 18.40 -3.24
CA ASP A 505 -8.19 19.67 -2.83
C ASP A 505 -7.39 20.26 -1.65
N ILE A 506 -7.25 21.58 -1.62
CA ILE A 506 -6.72 22.30 -0.45
C ILE A 506 -7.93 22.87 0.29
N ARG A 507 -8.07 22.57 1.58
CA ARG A 507 -9.06 23.23 2.43
C ARG A 507 -8.37 24.16 3.41
N TRP A 508 -8.66 25.45 3.30
CA TRP A 508 -8.28 26.46 4.29
C TRP A 508 -9.46 26.77 5.21
N ASP A 509 -9.21 26.85 6.51
CA ASP A 509 -10.24 27.09 7.51
C ASP A 509 -10.56 28.58 7.76
N GLY A 510 -9.80 29.48 7.13
CA GLY A 510 -9.91 30.93 7.31
C GLY A 510 -9.26 31.45 8.61
N VAL A 511 -8.64 30.58 9.41
CA VAL A 511 -7.99 30.91 10.70
C VAL A 511 -6.48 30.79 10.59
N ALA A 512 -5.98 29.73 9.93
CA ALA A 512 -4.55 29.60 9.65
C ALA A 512 -4.04 30.81 8.84
N SER A 513 -2.76 31.15 8.97
CA SER A 513 -2.18 32.29 8.27
C SER A 513 -2.31 32.13 6.75
N VAL A 514 -2.48 33.25 6.04
CA VAL A 514 -2.48 33.28 4.57
C VAL A 514 -1.15 32.77 4.04
N ASP A 515 -0.03 33.06 4.71
CA ASP A 515 1.29 32.57 4.34
C ASP A 515 1.35 31.03 4.32
N SER A 516 0.71 30.37 5.29
CA SER A 516 0.60 28.92 5.31
C SER A 516 -0.21 28.41 4.12
N LEU A 517 -1.30 29.08 3.75
CA LEU A 517 -2.05 28.75 2.55
C LEU A 517 -1.21 28.94 1.29
N VAL A 518 -0.48 30.05 1.16
CA VAL A 518 0.43 30.32 0.02
C VAL A 518 1.50 29.22 -0.08
N ARG A 519 2.06 28.77 1.07
CA ARG A 519 3.04 27.67 1.11
C ARG A 519 2.47 26.37 0.52
N VAL A 520 1.28 25.99 0.94
CA VAL A 520 0.63 24.76 0.46
C VAL A 520 0.22 24.87 -1.01
N CYS A 521 -0.26 26.04 -1.43
CA CYS A 521 -0.57 26.32 -2.83
C CYS A 521 0.70 26.25 -3.71
N ALA A 522 1.84 26.76 -3.23
CA ALA A 522 3.11 26.65 -3.94
C ALA A 522 3.54 25.19 -4.17
N ALA A 523 3.43 24.34 -3.15
CA ALA A 523 3.71 22.90 -3.27
C ALA A 523 2.77 22.22 -4.30
N ARG A 524 1.47 22.56 -4.29
CA ARG A 524 0.52 22.06 -5.29
C ARG A 524 0.88 22.53 -6.71
N VAL A 525 1.23 23.81 -6.89
CA VAL A 525 1.64 24.34 -8.21
C VAL A 525 2.88 23.60 -8.71
N ARG A 526 3.83 23.28 -7.83
CA ARG A 526 5.01 22.47 -8.14
C ARG A 526 4.63 21.05 -8.58
N ALA A 527 3.81 20.37 -7.79
CA ALA A 527 3.45 18.96 -8.04
C ALA A 527 2.51 18.76 -9.25
N GLY A 528 1.70 19.75 -9.58
CA GLY A 528 0.67 19.62 -10.62
C GLY A 528 -0.57 18.93 -10.08
N GLY A 529 -1.32 18.26 -10.99
CA GLY A 529 -2.58 17.61 -10.66
C GLY A 529 -3.78 18.56 -10.69
N ALA A 530 -4.98 18.02 -10.63
CA ALA A 530 -6.23 18.77 -10.47
C ALA A 530 -6.58 18.92 -8.98
N GLY A 531 -7.63 19.70 -8.69
CA GLY A 531 -8.10 20.00 -7.35
C GLY A 531 -8.34 21.50 -7.18
N VAL A 532 -9.12 21.86 -6.20
CA VAL A 532 -9.51 23.26 -5.94
C VAL A 532 -9.03 23.73 -4.58
N VAL A 533 -8.90 25.04 -4.41
CA VAL A 533 -8.78 25.65 -3.09
C VAL A 533 -10.19 25.94 -2.56
N SER A 534 -10.55 25.30 -1.47
CA SER A 534 -11.83 25.45 -0.77
C SER A 534 -11.62 26.31 0.48
N THR A 535 -12.48 27.32 0.66
CA THR A 535 -12.36 28.32 1.73
C THR A 535 -13.73 28.73 2.24
N PRO A 536 -13.88 29.09 3.54
CA PRO A 536 -15.15 29.59 4.08
C PRO A 536 -15.43 31.06 3.71
N VAL A 537 -14.39 31.81 3.34
CA VAL A 537 -14.44 33.24 3.00
C VAL A 537 -13.66 33.53 1.71
N PRO A 538 -13.90 34.64 1.01
CA PRO A 538 -13.09 35.02 -0.14
C PRO A 538 -11.61 35.13 0.22
N LEU A 539 -10.76 34.70 -0.71
CA LEU A 539 -9.29 34.86 -0.58
C LEU A 539 -8.86 36.33 -0.79
N PRO A 540 -7.67 36.72 -0.29
CA PRO A 540 -7.01 37.94 -0.72
C PRO A 540 -6.90 38.00 -2.26
N ALA A 541 -7.09 39.21 -2.82
CA ALA A 541 -7.17 39.38 -4.27
C ALA A 541 -5.91 38.88 -4.99
N GLU A 542 -4.75 39.18 -4.45
CA GLU A 542 -3.42 38.81 -4.99
C GLU A 542 -3.28 37.29 -5.06
N LEU A 543 -3.69 36.58 -4.00
CA LEU A 543 -3.65 35.11 -3.98
C LEU A 543 -4.68 34.51 -4.94
N ALA A 544 -5.88 35.09 -5.03
CA ALA A 544 -6.91 34.62 -5.97
C ALA A 544 -6.45 34.78 -7.44
N GLU A 545 -5.82 35.90 -7.79
CA GLU A 545 -5.22 36.16 -9.11
C GLU A 545 -4.07 35.18 -9.40
N ALA A 546 -3.18 35.00 -8.42
CA ALA A 546 -2.06 34.06 -8.54
C ALA A 546 -2.55 32.63 -8.83
N LEU A 547 -3.57 32.16 -8.12
CA LEU A 547 -4.17 30.84 -8.33
C LEU A 547 -4.86 30.72 -9.69
N ALA A 548 -5.62 31.75 -10.09
CA ALA A 548 -6.27 31.80 -11.39
C ALA A 548 -5.27 31.73 -12.55
N ALA A 549 -4.15 32.45 -12.44
CA ALA A 549 -3.05 32.41 -13.42
C ALA A 549 -2.43 30.99 -13.54
N GLN A 550 -2.51 30.17 -12.49
CA GLN A 550 -2.06 28.77 -12.50
C GLN A 550 -3.16 27.77 -12.91
N GLY A 551 -4.36 28.25 -13.24
CA GLY A 551 -5.52 27.39 -13.57
C GLY A 551 -6.09 26.67 -12.35
N VAL A 552 -5.84 27.16 -11.13
CA VAL A 552 -6.35 26.60 -9.88
C VAL A 552 -7.70 27.22 -9.52
N GLY A 553 -8.76 26.44 -9.51
CA GLY A 553 -10.10 26.89 -9.12
C GLY A 553 -10.19 27.21 -7.62
N VAL A 554 -10.90 28.27 -7.27
CA VAL A 554 -11.22 28.64 -5.87
C VAL A 554 -12.73 28.48 -5.66
N ARG A 555 -13.11 27.89 -4.52
CA ARG A 555 -14.50 27.74 -4.11
C ARG A 555 -14.71 28.31 -2.71
N VAL A 556 -15.59 29.27 -2.60
CA VAL A 556 -16.08 29.74 -1.30
C VAL A 556 -17.27 28.88 -0.92
N GLU A 557 -17.08 28.00 0.05
CA GLU A 557 -18.06 26.99 0.43
C GLU A 557 -17.90 26.56 1.90
N PRO A 558 -18.96 26.02 2.53
CA PRO A 558 -18.84 25.44 3.85
C PRO A 558 -18.02 24.13 3.84
N TRP A 559 -17.56 23.73 5.02
CA TRP A 559 -16.77 22.52 5.24
C TRP A 559 -17.41 21.25 4.64
N ASP A 560 -18.70 21.02 4.94
CA ASP A 560 -19.41 19.81 4.49
C ASP A 560 -19.45 19.66 2.97
N ALA A 561 -19.51 20.76 2.24
CA ALA A 561 -19.47 20.73 0.78
C ALA A 561 -18.09 20.28 0.24
N CYS A 562 -17.01 20.73 0.88
CA CYS A 562 -15.65 20.28 0.54
C CYS A 562 -15.48 18.78 0.79
N VAL A 563 -15.90 18.30 1.97
CA VAL A 563 -15.84 16.89 2.35
C VAL A 563 -16.64 16.02 1.38
N SER A 564 -17.90 16.41 1.14
CA SER A 564 -18.79 15.65 0.24
C SER A 564 -18.23 15.54 -1.18
N ARG A 565 -17.61 16.62 -1.68
CA ARG A 565 -16.96 16.61 -3.00
C ARG A 565 -15.74 15.70 -3.03
N ALA A 566 -14.91 15.75 -2.00
CA ALA A 566 -13.74 14.87 -1.91
C ALA A 566 -14.15 13.40 -1.81
N ALA A 567 -15.14 13.09 -0.98
CA ALA A 567 -15.68 11.75 -0.79
C ALA A 567 -16.38 11.19 -2.06
N ALA A 568 -16.89 12.04 -2.92
CA ALA A 568 -17.50 11.62 -4.19
C ALA A 568 -16.47 11.15 -5.25
N ARG A 569 -15.18 11.39 -5.02
CA ARG A 569 -14.10 10.94 -5.90
C ARG A 569 -13.46 9.69 -5.35
N LEU A 570 -13.31 8.69 -6.19
CA LEU A 570 -12.58 7.46 -5.85
C LEU A 570 -11.12 7.80 -5.49
N GLY A 571 -10.71 7.52 -4.26
CA GLY A 571 -9.40 7.91 -3.73
C GLY A 571 -9.24 9.43 -3.55
N GLY A 572 -10.33 10.16 -3.23
CA GLY A 572 -10.31 11.59 -3.00
C GLY A 572 -9.31 12.02 -1.93
N ARG A 573 -8.66 13.16 -2.12
CA ARG A 573 -7.61 13.67 -1.23
C ARG A 573 -7.86 15.14 -0.86
N VAL A 574 -7.58 15.48 0.39
CA VAL A 574 -7.69 16.85 0.89
C VAL A 574 -6.45 17.20 1.72
N ARG A 575 -5.75 18.28 1.38
CA ARG A 575 -4.74 18.90 2.25
C ARG A 575 -5.40 20.00 3.07
N LEU A 576 -5.50 19.77 4.36
CA LEU A 576 -6.09 20.72 5.29
C LEU A 576 -5.05 21.75 5.75
N VAL A 577 -5.39 23.03 5.64
CA VAL A 577 -4.64 24.15 6.18
C VAL A 577 -5.47 24.77 7.29
N THR A 578 -5.19 24.40 8.54
CA THR A 578 -5.97 24.80 9.71
C THR A 578 -5.09 25.24 10.85
N GLY A 579 -5.59 26.17 11.65
CA GLY A 579 -5.04 26.55 12.94
C GLY A 579 -5.76 25.86 14.12
N ARG A 580 -6.64 24.88 13.84
CA ARG A 580 -7.45 24.16 14.85
C ARG A 580 -7.19 22.66 14.77
N ASP A 581 -7.46 21.95 15.85
CA ASP A 581 -7.47 20.50 15.84
C ASP A 581 -8.55 19.97 14.88
N SER A 582 -8.18 19.00 14.06
CA SER A 582 -9.02 18.50 12.96
C SER A 582 -9.82 17.27 13.41
N GLU A 583 -10.96 17.49 14.07
CA GLU A 583 -11.80 16.38 14.56
C GLU A 583 -12.72 15.71 13.51
N ALA A 584 -12.76 16.14 12.26
CA ALA A 584 -13.96 15.92 11.47
C ALA A 584 -13.81 15.17 10.14
N PHE A 585 -12.72 14.45 9.85
CA PHE A 585 -12.54 13.81 8.53
C PHE A 585 -12.39 12.29 8.53
N GLY A 586 -13.12 11.60 9.36
CA GLY A 586 -13.16 10.14 9.27
C GLY A 586 -14.07 9.66 8.14
N THR A 587 -13.56 9.52 6.92
CA THR A 587 -14.29 8.80 5.87
C THR A 587 -13.33 7.89 5.12
N ALA A 588 -13.75 6.65 4.86
CA ALA A 588 -13.00 5.72 4.03
C ALA A 588 -12.83 6.21 2.58
N GLN A 589 -13.57 7.24 2.19
CA GLN A 589 -13.67 7.71 0.80
C GLN A 589 -12.73 8.88 0.48
N ALA A 590 -12.08 9.50 1.48
CA ALA A 590 -11.13 10.58 1.25
C ALA A 590 -9.96 10.54 2.25
N ALA A 591 -8.74 10.69 1.73
CA ALA A 591 -7.54 10.85 2.55
C ALA A 591 -7.38 12.33 2.93
N VAL A 592 -7.33 12.65 4.22
CA VAL A 592 -7.18 14.02 4.73
C VAL A 592 -5.83 14.21 5.40
N PHE A 593 -4.97 15.00 4.78
CA PHE A 593 -3.64 15.33 5.27
C PHE A 593 -3.74 16.53 6.22
N THR A 594 -3.55 16.29 7.50
CA THR A 594 -3.78 17.26 8.59
C THR A 594 -2.51 17.80 9.24
N GLN A 595 -1.32 17.33 8.79
CA GLN A 595 -0.06 17.77 9.36
C GLN A 595 0.09 19.31 9.33
N PRO A 596 0.80 19.91 10.30
CA PRO A 596 1.15 21.33 10.26
C PRO A 596 1.82 21.72 8.94
N VAL A 597 1.65 22.95 8.53
CA VAL A 597 2.34 23.49 7.34
C VAL A 597 3.80 23.74 7.68
N THR A 598 4.69 23.14 6.89
CA THR A 598 6.14 23.18 7.13
C THR A 598 6.93 23.75 5.96
N GLY A 599 8.20 24.04 6.19
CA GLY A 599 9.17 24.34 5.13
C GLY A 599 9.76 23.10 4.47
N ASN A 600 9.44 21.89 4.97
CA ASN A 600 10.00 20.64 4.46
C ASN A 600 9.33 20.25 3.12
N PRO A 601 10.13 19.98 2.05
CA PRO A 601 9.58 19.64 0.75
C PRO A 601 8.88 18.30 0.72
N GLU A 602 9.38 17.28 1.41
CA GLU A 602 8.76 15.94 1.38
C GLU A 602 7.37 15.98 2.01
N LEU A 603 7.24 16.58 3.19
CA LEU A 603 5.95 16.66 3.90
C LEU A 603 4.89 17.46 3.13
N GLU A 604 5.29 18.50 2.37
CA GLU A 604 4.31 19.33 1.65
C GLU A 604 4.06 18.89 0.21
N LEU A 605 4.99 18.17 -0.44
CA LEU A 605 4.77 17.64 -1.80
C LEU A 605 3.99 16.33 -1.81
N LEU A 606 4.21 15.45 -0.83
CA LEU A 606 3.58 14.12 -0.75
C LEU A 606 2.04 14.13 -0.80
N PRO A 607 1.30 15.08 -0.19
CA PRO A 607 -0.14 15.18 -0.36
C PRO A 607 -0.62 15.35 -1.81
N PHE A 608 0.23 15.88 -2.68
CA PHE A 608 -0.09 16.23 -4.07
C PHE A 608 0.43 15.23 -5.11
N VAL A 609 1.01 14.13 -4.66
CA VAL A 609 1.51 13.07 -5.54
C VAL A 609 1.06 11.69 -5.10
N HIS A 610 0.94 10.78 -6.06
CA HIS A 610 0.81 9.35 -5.84
C HIS A 610 2.16 8.67 -6.04
N GLU A 611 2.60 7.90 -5.06
CA GLU A 611 3.74 7.01 -5.21
C GLU A 611 3.37 5.83 -6.12
N GLN A 612 4.20 5.55 -7.12
CA GLN A 612 4.06 4.37 -7.96
C GLN A 612 5.38 3.61 -8.06
N ALA A 613 5.37 2.36 -7.59
CA ALA A 613 6.51 1.47 -7.78
C ALA A 613 6.41 0.78 -9.15
N LEU A 614 7.47 0.89 -9.93
CA LEU A 614 7.59 0.25 -11.23
C LEU A 614 8.68 -0.82 -11.17
N SER A 615 8.39 -2.00 -11.68
CA SER A 615 9.37 -3.07 -11.84
C SER A 615 9.28 -3.68 -13.23
N VAL A 616 10.41 -3.69 -13.92
CA VAL A 616 10.52 -4.18 -15.31
C VAL A 616 11.61 -5.21 -15.39
N THR A 617 11.31 -6.40 -15.93
CA THR A 617 12.33 -7.43 -16.18
C THR A 617 13.24 -7.00 -17.31
N THR A 618 14.55 -7.14 -17.11
CA THR A 618 15.59 -6.76 -18.08
C THR A 618 16.14 -7.94 -18.89
N HIS A 619 15.48 -9.10 -18.81
CA HIS A 619 15.87 -10.30 -19.57
C HIS A 619 14.66 -11.15 -19.94
N ARG A 620 14.84 -12.01 -20.95
CA ARG A 620 13.90 -13.08 -21.36
C ARG A 620 14.60 -14.41 -21.20
N PHE A 621 14.23 -15.22 -20.20
CA PHE A 621 14.89 -16.51 -19.90
C PHE A 621 16.42 -16.42 -19.91
N GLY A 622 16.98 -15.34 -19.30
CA GLY A 622 18.41 -15.08 -19.25
C GLY A 622 18.99 -14.26 -20.42
N THR A 623 18.27 -14.11 -21.53
CA THR A 623 18.69 -13.24 -22.65
C THR A 623 18.41 -11.77 -22.30
N PRO A 624 19.40 -10.86 -22.30
CA PRO A 624 19.19 -9.44 -22.00
C PRO A 624 18.13 -8.79 -22.89
N PHE A 625 17.36 -7.86 -22.29
CA PHE A 625 16.31 -7.10 -22.97
C PHE A 625 16.39 -5.63 -22.52
N ASP A 626 17.11 -4.81 -23.31
CA ASP A 626 17.52 -3.46 -22.91
C ASP A 626 16.37 -2.42 -22.92
N VAL A 627 15.28 -2.68 -23.65
CA VAL A 627 14.09 -1.79 -23.70
C VAL A 627 13.57 -1.43 -22.30
N ALA A 628 13.66 -2.37 -21.36
CA ALA A 628 13.24 -2.14 -19.98
C ALA A 628 14.00 -0.98 -19.31
N ARG A 629 15.33 -0.93 -19.48
CA ARG A 629 16.18 0.13 -18.91
C ARG A 629 15.93 1.47 -19.58
N GLU A 630 15.77 1.46 -20.90
CA GLU A 630 15.47 2.66 -21.68
C GLU A 630 14.13 3.29 -21.26
N VAL A 631 13.10 2.46 -21.02
CA VAL A 631 11.78 2.93 -20.57
C VAL A 631 11.86 3.54 -19.19
N VAL A 632 12.55 2.90 -18.23
CA VAL A 632 12.70 3.45 -16.87
C VAL A 632 13.52 4.73 -16.88
N ALA A 633 14.57 4.82 -17.70
CA ALA A 633 15.39 6.02 -17.80
C ALA A 633 14.68 7.22 -18.47
N ALA A 634 13.60 6.96 -19.23
CA ALA A 634 12.81 7.99 -19.90
C ALA A 634 11.67 8.58 -19.01
N LEU A 635 11.40 7.97 -17.86
CA LEU A 635 10.36 8.41 -16.91
C LEU A 635 10.92 9.47 -15.95
#